data_4850829a3cc9ba826ca0d000816caf54
#
_entry.id   4850829a3cc9ba826ca0d000816caf54
#
_cell.length_a   1.000
_cell.length_b   1.000
_cell.length_c   1.000
_cell.angle_alpha   90.00
_cell.angle_beta   90.00
_cell.angle_gamma   90.00
#
_symmetry.space_group_name_H-M   'P 1'
#
loop_
_entity.id
_entity.type
_entity.pdbx_description
1 polymer ?
#
loop_
_entity_poly.entity_id
_entity_poly.type
_entity_poly.pdbx_seq_one_letter_code
_entity_poly.pdbx_strand_id
1 'polypeptide(L)'
;MDLRIALAGNPNSGKTTLFNALTGSNQFVGNWPGVTVEKKEGKLKGHDGVIITDLPGIYSLSPYTLEEVVARNYLIGTRPDAILNIIDGTNLERNLYLTTQLTELGIPVVLAVNMMDVVRKNGDKIDVAELSRQLGCPVVEVSALKGDGVKEAAETAIKAAKSGKTIPMHKFSGPVEHAIAHIEEAAVHTLPEEQQRWYAVKVFERDDKVLESLNIPADVKAHIEQDIEAAEKELDDDAESIITNERYVYIAEVIKACYKKKNAGQLTTSDKIDKIVTNRWLGLPIFAAVMFLVYWIAMVAVGAPATDWANDGLFGDGWHLFGIGSAAYEEVAEAYGDASAIVDGYDAYVEENGAAPESEFTYEVEDEETLEITEETATLKDYEKALATLDEIGDEPDPADYGVWVPGIPVLIGNALEAAGAAEWLSGLILDGIVAGVGAVLGFVPQMLVLFLLLAFLEACGYMARIAFVLDRVFRKFGLSGKSFIPMLIGVGCGVPGVMASRTIENERDRRMTIMTTTFIPCGAKVPFIAMIAGAIFGGSPWVSTSAYFIGMAAIVISGIMLKKTKMFAGDPAPFVMELPAYHWPTLGNVLRSMWERGWSFIKKAGTIILLSTIFVWFTTYFGWVDGQFQMLSEDQIDYSILAAIGGAICWIFAPLGWGNWQATVASITGLVAKENIVGTLGILYGAGEGTVWQHIGAAFTPITGYSFLVFNLLCAPCFAAIGAIKREMNNAKWTWFAIGYQCVFAYAVALMINQFGALFTGSVNVIGLIFALLVLAFIIYMLFFKKYTEATRLSDKAVK
;
A
#
# COMPACT_ATOMS: atom_id res chain seq x y z
N MET A 1 -36.02 30.01 -12.48
CA MET A 1 -34.87 29.42 -11.78
C MET A 1 -34.88 27.96 -12.07
N ASP A 2 -33.72 27.41 -12.45
CA ASP A 2 -33.59 25.98 -12.69
C ASP A 2 -33.70 25.26 -11.34
N LEU A 3 -34.47 24.21 -11.29
CA LEU A 3 -34.71 23.42 -10.10
C LEU A 3 -33.53 22.46 -9.91
N ARG A 4 -32.89 22.45 -8.74
CA ARG A 4 -31.70 21.65 -8.46
C ARG A 4 -32.06 20.50 -7.53
N ILE A 5 -31.81 19.28 -8.01
CA ILE A 5 -32.00 18.05 -7.23
C ILE A 5 -30.64 17.39 -7.00
N ALA A 6 -30.29 17.15 -5.75
CA ALA A 6 -29.09 16.39 -5.38
C ALA A 6 -29.40 14.89 -5.40
N LEU A 7 -28.58 14.11 -6.09
CA LEU A 7 -28.64 12.66 -6.03
C LEU A 7 -27.64 12.16 -4.98
N ALA A 8 -28.14 11.68 -3.85
CA ALA A 8 -27.36 11.14 -2.74
C ALA A 8 -27.53 9.61 -2.66
N GLY A 9 -26.63 8.96 -1.96
CA GLY A 9 -26.72 7.51 -1.69
C GLY A 9 -25.38 6.90 -1.33
N ASN A 10 -25.45 5.73 -0.73
CA ASN A 10 -24.27 4.97 -0.35
C ASN A 10 -23.47 4.49 -1.57
N PRO A 11 -22.17 4.23 -1.43
CA PRO A 11 -21.41 3.51 -2.45
C PRO A 11 -22.11 2.19 -2.79
N ASN A 12 -22.12 1.84 -4.08
CA ASN A 12 -22.75 0.62 -4.63
C ASN A 12 -24.29 0.53 -4.54
N SER A 13 -25.00 1.55 -4.08
CA SER A 13 -26.47 1.58 -4.10
C SER A 13 -27.10 1.67 -5.51
N GLY A 14 -26.28 1.81 -6.56
CA GLY A 14 -26.72 1.98 -7.94
C GLY A 14 -26.90 3.45 -8.36
N LYS A 15 -26.30 4.38 -7.63
CA LYS A 15 -26.41 5.84 -7.83
C LYS A 15 -26.01 6.26 -9.25
N THR A 16 -24.84 5.86 -9.74
CA THR A 16 -24.37 6.18 -11.09
C THR A 16 -25.29 5.60 -12.18
N THR A 17 -25.85 4.42 -11.97
CA THR A 17 -26.81 3.80 -12.90
C THR A 17 -28.09 4.63 -12.94
N LEU A 18 -28.62 5.07 -11.80
CA LEU A 18 -29.78 5.92 -11.73
C LEU A 18 -29.53 7.30 -12.36
N PHE A 19 -28.37 7.92 -12.08
CA PHE A 19 -27.98 9.18 -12.68
C PHE A 19 -27.94 9.12 -14.20
N ASN A 20 -27.33 8.08 -14.77
CA ASN A 20 -27.27 7.86 -16.21
C ASN A 20 -28.66 7.61 -16.82
N ALA A 21 -29.53 6.89 -16.12
CA ALA A 21 -30.91 6.67 -16.57
C ALA A 21 -31.71 7.97 -16.59
N LEU A 22 -31.54 8.85 -15.61
CA LEU A 22 -32.23 10.12 -15.48
C LEU A 22 -31.73 11.19 -16.47
N THR A 23 -30.41 11.30 -16.71
CA THR A 23 -29.79 12.40 -17.47
C THR A 23 -29.42 12.00 -18.92
N GLY A 24 -29.07 10.74 -19.14
CA GLY A 24 -28.62 10.25 -20.46
C GLY A 24 -27.27 10.83 -20.87
N SER A 25 -27.15 11.31 -22.12
CA SER A 25 -25.90 11.87 -22.68
C SER A 25 -25.66 13.34 -22.30
N ASN A 26 -26.62 14.01 -21.68
CA ASN A 26 -26.53 15.43 -21.33
C ASN A 26 -25.89 15.64 -19.95
N GLN A 27 -24.62 15.27 -19.82
CA GLN A 27 -23.88 15.34 -18.58
C GLN A 27 -22.68 16.27 -18.71
N PHE A 28 -22.43 17.04 -17.65
CA PHE A 28 -21.19 17.78 -17.46
C PHE A 28 -20.34 17.09 -16.38
N VAL A 29 -19.10 16.80 -16.68
CA VAL A 29 -18.14 16.15 -15.78
C VAL A 29 -17.00 17.11 -15.51
N GLY A 30 -16.69 17.33 -14.25
CA GLY A 30 -15.62 18.19 -13.79
C GLY A 30 -15.16 17.74 -12.40
N ASN A 31 -14.42 18.59 -11.71
CA ASN A 31 -14.05 18.33 -10.31
C ASN A 31 -14.78 19.33 -9.39
N TRP A 32 -15.05 18.90 -8.16
CA TRP A 32 -15.52 19.81 -7.14
C TRP A 32 -14.45 20.87 -6.83
N PRO A 33 -14.84 22.13 -6.57
CA PRO A 33 -13.90 23.22 -6.33
C PRO A 33 -12.89 22.88 -5.21
N GLY A 34 -11.60 22.99 -5.51
CA GLY A 34 -10.52 22.82 -4.56
C GLY A 34 -10.17 21.38 -4.17
N VAL A 35 -10.80 20.37 -4.79
CA VAL A 35 -10.57 18.95 -4.50
C VAL A 35 -10.52 18.11 -5.78
N THR A 36 -9.95 16.91 -5.69
CA THR A 36 -9.84 15.96 -6.81
C THR A 36 -11.06 15.05 -6.98
N VAL A 37 -12.14 15.32 -6.24
CA VAL A 37 -13.38 14.54 -6.30
C VAL A 37 -14.17 14.93 -7.56
N GLU A 38 -14.62 13.94 -8.31
CA GLU A 38 -15.38 14.14 -9.56
C GLU A 38 -16.77 14.70 -9.27
N LYS A 39 -17.17 15.73 -10.02
CA LYS A 39 -18.50 16.33 -10.00
C LYS A 39 -19.23 16.01 -11.29
N LYS A 40 -20.44 15.48 -11.19
CA LYS A 40 -21.33 15.23 -12.35
C LYS A 40 -22.62 15.99 -12.20
N GLU A 41 -22.96 16.75 -13.21
CA GLU A 41 -24.26 17.43 -13.33
C GLU A 41 -24.92 17.07 -14.66
N GLY A 42 -26.24 16.95 -14.67
CA GLY A 42 -26.97 16.64 -15.89
C GLY A 42 -28.38 17.20 -15.87
N LYS A 43 -28.92 17.51 -17.06
CA LYS A 43 -30.32 17.90 -17.21
C LYS A 43 -31.21 16.65 -17.18
N LEU A 44 -32.31 16.73 -16.46
CA LEU A 44 -33.29 15.65 -16.40
C LEU A 44 -33.99 15.47 -17.75
N LYS A 45 -34.05 14.25 -18.24
CA LYS A 45 -34.77 13.92 -19.49
C LYS A 45 -36.23 14.28 -19.39
N GLY A 46 -36.74 15.02 -20.40
CA GLY A 46 -38.15 15.38 -20.51
C GLY A 46 -38.60 16.50 -19.59
N HIS A 47 -37.71 17.16 -18.85
CA HIS A 47 -38.03 18.30 -17.99
C HIS A 47 -36.99 19.39 -18.18
N ASP A 48 -37.37 20.43 -18.96
CA ASP A 48 -36.50 21.60 -19.13
C ASP A 48 -36.45 22.40 -17.82
N GLY A 49 -35.24 22.80 -17.40
CA GLY A 49 -35.03 23.57 -16.19
C GLY A 49 -34.88 22.75 -14.92
N VAL A 50 -34.65 21.40 -14.99
CA VAL A 50 -34.30 20.58 -13.84
C VAL A 50 -32.87 20.04 -14.00
N ILE A 51 -32.02 20.36 -13.04
CA ILE A 51 -30.61 19.94 -12.99
C ILE A 51 -30.46 18.91 -11.88
N ILE A 52 -29.86 17.78 -12.20
CA ILE A 52 -29.47 16.74 -11.23
C ILE A 52 -27.98 16.83 -10.99
N THR A 53 -27.57 16.97 -9.73
CA THR A 53 -26.16 16.93 -9.30
C THR A 53 -25.88 15.61 -8.62
N ASP A 54 -24.95 14.81 -9.19
CA ASP A 54 -24.52 13.55 -8.60
C ASP A 54 -23.51 13.82 -7.48
N LEU A 55 -23.88 13.52 -6.24
CA LEU A 55 -22.98 13.62 -5.10
C LEU A 55 -22.05 12.41 -5.05
N PRO A 56 -20.86 12.50 -4.45
CA PRO A 56 -20.04 11.34 -4.16
C PRO A 56 -20.82 10.29 -3.36
N GLY A 57 -20.47 9.02 -3.51
CA GLY A 57 -21.04 7.96 -2.68
C GLY A 57 -20.54 8.09 -1.24
N ILE A 58 -21.44 8.29 -0.30
CA ILE A 58 -21.12 8.53 1.11
C ILE A 58 -21.92 7.62 2.03
N TYR A 59 -21.36 7.34 3.21
CA TYR A 59 -22.06 6.59 4.24
C TYR A 59 -22.65 7.48 5.33
N SER A 60 -22.06 8.65 5.53
CA SER A 60 -22.52 9.64 6.49
C SER A 60 -22.22 11.07 6.04
N LEU A 61 -22.75 12.05 6.75
CA LEU A 61 -22.39 13.45 6.59
C LEU A 61 -21.31 13.91 7.59
N SER A 62 -20.64 12.97 8.24
CA SER A 62 -19.50 13.25 9.12
C SER A 62 -18.24 13.52 8.30
N PRO A 63 -17.33 14.40 8.75
CA PRO A 63 -16.20 14.88 7.94
C PRO A 63 -14.99 13.92 7.93
N TYR A 64 -15.23 12.60 7.81
CA TYR A 64 -14.16 11.61 7.83
C TYR A 64 -13.45 11.42 6.49
N THR A 65 -14.18 11.56 5.38
CA THR A 65 -13.63 11.43 4.03
C THR A 65 -13.77 12.74 3.25
N LEU A 66 -12.96 12.90 2.19
CA LEU A 66 -13.07 14.06 1.28
C LEU A 66 -14.43 14.08 0.58
N GLU A 67 -14.94 12.91 0.21
CA GLU A 67 -16.22 12.70 -0.43
C GLU A 67 -17.37 13.16 0.48
N GLU A 68 -17.34 12.79 1.77
CA GLU A 68 -18.31 13.20 2.78
C GLU A 68 -18.27 14.70 3.04
N VAL A 69 -17.07 15.28 3.13
CA VAL A 69 -16.89 16.72 3.26
C VAL A 69 -17.47 17.48 2.06
N VAL A 70 -17.23 16.99 0.84
CA VAL A 70 -17.75 17.60 -0.39
C VAL A 70 -19.27 17.55 -0.44
N ALA A 71 -19.85 16.37 -0.19
CA ALA A 71 -21.29 16.18 -0.20
C ALA A 71 -21.97 17.06 0.87
N ARG A 72 -21.44 17.06 2.08
CA ARG A 72 -21.91 17.89 3.19
C ARG A 72 -21.87 19.37 2.86
N ASN A 73 -20.73 19.89 2.37
CA ASN A 73 -20.57 21.30 2.02
C ASN A 73 -21.54 21.73 0.92
N TYR A 74 -21.82 20.85 -0.04
CA TYR A 74 -22.80 21.12 -1.08
C TYR A 74 -24.21 21.17 -0.52
N LEU A 75 -24.61 20.18 0.30
CA LEU A 75 -25.95 20.13 0.86
C LEU A 75 -26.27 21.30 1.80
N ILE A 76 -25.27 21.71 2.60
CA ILE A 76 -25.43 22.84 3.54
C ILE A 76 -25.28 24.19 2.86
N GLY A 77 -24.25 24.37 2.02
CA GLY A 77 -23.90 25.65 1.42
C GLY A 77 -24.71 26.01 0.18
N THR A 78 -24.94 25.04 -0.72
CA THR A 78 -25.72 25.28 -1.96
C THR A 78 -27.22 25.07 -1.72
N ARG A 79 -27.61 24.22 -0.76
CA ARG A 79 -29.01 23.84 -0.45
C ARG A 79 -29.84 23.57 -1.72
N PRO A 80 -29.77 22.37 -2.27
CA PRO A 80 -30.60 21.98 -3.40
C PRO A 80 -32.08 22.02 -3.01
N ASP A 81 -32.95 22.14 -4.01
CA ASP A 81 -34.39 22.22 -3.80
C ASP A 81 -35.00 20.88 -3.32
N ALA A 82 -34.35 19.77 -3.65
CA ALA A 82 -34.67 18.44 -3.10
C ALA A 82 -33.47 17.49 -3.13
N ILE A 83 -33.52 16.45 -2.31
CA ILE A 83 -32.57 15.35 -2.31
C ILE A 83 -33.28 14.06 -2.79
N LEU A 84 -32.79 13.44 -3.85
CA LEU A 84 -33.17 12.11 -4.24
C LEU A 84 -32.13 11.14 -3.66
N ASN A 85 -32.48 10.46 -2.57
CA ASN A 85 -31.59 9.52 -1.90
C ASN A 85 -31.85 8.10 -2.41
N ILE A 86 -30.84 7.47 -3.04
CA ILE A 86 -30.94 6.10 -3.52
C ILE A 86 -30.33 5.13 -2.51
N ILE A 87 -31.11 4.13 -2.12
CA ILE A 87 -30.68 3.10 -1.17
C ILE A 87 -30.78 1.70 -1.78
N ASP A 88 -29.95 0.79 -1.31
CA ASP A 88 -29.99 -0.62 -1.66
C ASP A 88 -31.07 -1.33 -0.83
N GLY A 89 -32.12 -1.81 -1.49
CA GLY A 89 -33.24 -2.53 -0.85
C GLY A 89 -32.82 -3.88 -0.28
N THR A 90 -31.71 -4.45 -0.69
CA THR A 90 -31.17 -5.70 -0.14
C THR A 90 -30.45 -5.47 1.19
N ASN A 91 -30.11 -4.20 1.49
CA ASN A 91 -29.32 -3.81 2.65
C ASN A 91 -29.80 -2.50 3.29
N LEU A 92 -31.04 -2.51 3.75
CA LEU A 92 -31.72 -1.31 4.26
C LEU A 92 -31.03 -0.68 5.45
N GLU A 93 -30.59 -1.50 6.44
CA GLU A 93 -30.11 -1.03 7.73
C GLU A 93 -29.00 0.01 7.60
N ARG A 94 -28.02 -0.28 6.81
CA ARG A 94 -26.89 0.61 6.59
C ARG A 94 -27.24 1.83 5.74
N ASN A 95 -28.08 1.63 4.72
CA ASN A 95 -28.44 2.71 3.81
C ASN A 95 -29.34 3.74 4.48
N LEU A 96 -30.15 3.31 5.45
CA LEU A 96 -31.02 4.20 6.24
C LEU A 96 -30.23 5.12 7.17
N TYR A 97 -28.99 4.77 7.55
CA TYR A 97 -28.16 5.64 8.39
C TYR A 97 -27.90 7.01 7.73
N LEU A 98 -27.51 7.02 6.45
CA LEU A 98 -27.40 8.26 5.70
C LEU A 98 -28.75 8.95 5.54
N THR A 99 -29.82 8.18 5.33
CA THR A 99 -31.18 8.73 5.19
C THR A 99 -31.61 9.51 6.43
N THR A 100 -31.34 9.02 7.64
CA THR A 100 -31.66 9.75 8.88
C THR A 100 -30.96 11.10 8.94
N GLN A 101 -29.70 11.18 8.54
CA GLN A 101 -28.93 12.42 8.51
C GLN A 101 -29.42 13.40 7.44
N LEU A 102 -29.85 12.89 6.26
CA LEU A 102 -30.38 13.72 5.18
C LEU A 102 -31.74 14.34 5.57
N THR A 103 -32.60 13.61 6.30
CA THR A 103 -33.90 14.13 6.76
C THR A 103 -33.73 15.22 7.82
N GLU A 104 -32.65 15.21 8.59
CA GLU A 104 -32.32 16.22 9.60
C GLU A 104 -31.94 17.59 8.98
N LEU A 105 -31.52 17.63 7.69
CA LEU A 105 -31.12 18.88 7.00
C LEU A 105 -32.30 19.84 6.71
N GLY A 106 -33.54 19.38 6.85
CA GLY A 106 -34.76 20.16 6.51
C GLY A 106 -34.93 20.42 5.00
N ILE A 107 -34.16 19.75 4.15
CA ILE A 107 -34.34 19.77 2.69
C ILE A 107 -35.32 18.65 2.33
N PRO A 108 -36.25 18.85 1.37
CA PRO A 108 -37.13 17.80 0.91
C PRO A 108 -36.37 16.56 0.44
N VAL A 109 -36.60 15.41 1.07
CA VAL A 109 -35.98 14.13 0.74
C VAL A 109 -37.00 13.20 0.10
N VAL A 110 -36.59 12.55 -1.00
CA VAL A 110 -37.30 11.43 -1.61
C VAL A 110 -36.39 10.22 -1.59
N LEU A 111 -36.90 9.11 -1.07
CA LEU A 111 -36.15 7.86 -0.96
C LEU A 111 -36.45 6.95 -2.16
N ALA A 112 -35.44 6.59 -2.91
CA ALA A 112 -35.53 5.63 -4.00
C ALA A 112 -34.96 4.27 -3.55
N VAL A 113 -35.80 3.30 -3.28
CA VAL A 113 -35.38 1.94 -2.89
C VAL A 113 -35.05 1.15 -4.15
N ASN A 114 -33.76 0.98 -4.39
CA ASN A 114 -33.23 0.30 -5.58
C ASN A 114 -33.08 -1.21 -5.36
N MET A 115 -32.80 -1.92 -6.44
CA MET A 115 -32.65 -3.38 -6.44
C MET A 115 -33.91 -4.15 -6.00
N MET A 116 -35.09 -3.56 -6.19
CA MET A 116 -36.36 -4.19 -5.84
C MET A 116 -36.64 -5.48 -6.61
N ASP A 117 -36.08 -5.63 -7.79
CA ASP A 117 -36.08 -6.89 -8.54
C ASP A 117 -35.32 -8.02 -7.83
N VAL A 118 -34.20 -7.68 -7.18
CA VAL A 118 -33.42 -8.63 -6.37
C VAL A 118 -34.15 -8.97 -5.07
N VAL A 119 -34.70 -7.98 -4.38
CA VAL A 119 -35.52 -8.16 -3.15
C VAL A 119 -36.67 -9.12 -3.43
N ARG A 120 -37.43 -8.88 -4.52
CA ARG A 120 -38.54 -9.75 -4.95
C ARG A 120 -38.08 -11.15 -5.35
N LYS A 121 -36.93 -11.27 -6.04
CA LYS A 121 -36.35 -12.58 -6.41
C LYS A 121 -35.96 -13.40 -5.17
N ASN A 122 -35.48 -12.76 -4.13
CA ASN A 122 -35.16 -13.40 -2.86
C ASN A 122 -36.40 -13.78 -2.06
N GLY A 123 -37.57 -13.27 -2.44
CA GLY A 123 -38.84 -13.46 -1.79
C GLY A 123 -39.07 -12.62 -0.56
N ASP A 124 -38.19 -11.62 -0.35
CA ASP A 124 -38.31 -10.62 0.70
C ASP A 124 -39.38 -9.57 0.35
N LYS A 125 -39.96 -8.94 1.37
CA LYS A 125 -40.98 -7.90 1.20
C LYS A 125 -40.60 -6.66 1.96
N ILE A 126 -40.64 -5.51 1.29
CA ILE A 126 -40.51 -4.18 1.88
C ILE A 126 -41.88 -3.50 1.78
N ASP A 127 -42.41 -3.06 2.90
CA ASP A 127 -43.61 -2.22 2.94
C ASP A 127 -43.19 -0.75 2.77
N VAL A 128 -43.28 -0.29 1.51
CA VAL A 128 -42.86 1.05 1.12
C VAL A 128 -43.74 2.13 1.75
N ALA A 129 -45.04 1.85 1.98
CA ALA A 129 -45.94 2.79 2.62
C ALA A 129 -45.60 2.97 4.10
N GLU A 130 -45.30 1.87 4.80
CA GLU A 130 -44.87 1.92 6.20
C GLU A 130 -43.50 2.59 6.32
N LEU A 131 -42.57 2.31 5.41
CA LEU A 131 -41.26 2.94 5.37
C LEU A 131 -41.38 4.47 5.19
N SER A 132 -42.26 4.90 4.27
CA SER A 132 -42.54 6.32 4.05
C SER A 132 -43.12 7.00 5.31
N ARG A 133 -44.01 6.30 6.02
CA ARG A 133 -44.61 6.80 7.26
C ARG A 133 -43.60 6.95 8.41
N GLN A 134 -42.70 5.95 8.54
CA GLN A 134 -41.69 5.93 9.61
C GLN A 134 -40.60 6.99 9.38
N LEU A 135 -40.19 7.21 8.11
CA LEU A 135 -39.12 8.16 7.79
C LEU A 135 -39.62 9.60 7.55
N GLY A 136 -40.93 9.80 7.40
CA GLY A 136 -41.53 11.11 7.13
C GLY A 136 -41.20 11.69 5.74
N CYS A 137 -40.83 10.83 4.77
CA CYS A 137 -40.50 11.25 3.41
C CYS A 137 -41.12 10.30 2.37
N PRO A 138 -41.41 10.76 1.13
CA PRO A 138 -41.90 9.90 0.05
C PRO A 138 -40.90 8.82 -0.29
N VAL A 139 -41.37 7.59 -0.50
CA VAL A 139 -40.55 6.42 -0.87
C VAL A 139 -41.04 5.83 -2.18
N VAL A 140 -40.12 5.56 -3.11
CA VAL A 140 -40.43 5.01 -4.44
C VAL A 140 -39.60 3.75 -4.67
N GLU A 141 -40.22 2.71 -5.21
CA GLU A 141 -39.51 1.48 -5.61
C GLU A 141 -38.83 1.68 -6.97
N VAL A 142 -37.55 1.29 -7.03
CA VAL A 142 -36.74 1.46 -8.24
C VAL A 142 -35.96 0.19 -8.57
N SER A 143 -35.80 -0.09 -9.86
CA SER A 143 -34.75 -0.96 -10.38
C SER A 143 -33.98 -0.19 -11.44
N ALA A 144 -32.93 0.52 -11.03
CA ALA A 144 -32.17 1.41 -11.89
C ALA A 144 -31.58 0.70 -13.10
N LEU A 145 -31.20 -0.58 -12.96
CA LEU A 145 -30.65 -1.40 -14.04
C LEU A 145 -31.70 -1.74 -15.11
N LYS A 146 -32.96 -1.96 -14.68
CA LYS A 146 -34.08 -2.29 -15.59
C LYS A 146 -34.84 -1.06 -16.09
N GLY A 147 -34.61 0.07 -15.44
CA GLY A 147 -35.29 1.32 -15.71
C GLY A 147 -36.67 1.46 -15.05
N ASP A 148 -37.07 0.49 -14.22
CA ASP A 148 -38.37 0.48 -13.53
C ASP A 148 -38.36 1.54 -12.40
N GLY A 149 -39.45 2.31 -12.26
CA GLY A 149 -39.64 3.30 -11.22
C GLY A 149 -38.78 4.59 -11.34
N VAL A 150 -37.84 4.64 -12.30
CA VAL A 150 -36.92 5.77 -12.48
C VAL A 150 -37.66 7.09 -12.76
N LYS A 151 -38.65 7.05 -13.63
CA LYS A 151 -39.48 8.20 -13.99
C LYS A 151 -40.32 8.70 -12.80
N GLU A 152 -40.91 7.76 -12.08
CA GLU A 152 -41.70 8.04 -10.89
C GLU A 152 -40.86 8.70 -9.79
N ALA A 153 -39.62 8.20 -9.57
CA ALA A 153 -38.68 8.81 -8.62
C ALA A 153 -38.34 10.27 -8.99
N ALA A 154 -38.14 10.54 -10.28
CA ALA A 154 -37.87 11.88 -10.77
C ALA A 154 -39.07 12.82 -10.57
N GLU A 155 -40.27 12.37 -10.96
CA GLU A 155 -41.50 13.16 -10.80
C GLU A 155 -41.82 13.45 -9.31
N THR A 156 -41.60 12.44 -8.43
CA THR A 156 -41.77 12.58 -6.99
C THR A 156 -40.76 13.56 -6.41
N ALA A 157 -39.51 13.55 -6.86
CA ALA A 157 -38.48 14.50 -6.42
C ALA A 157 -38.79 15.94 -6.87
N ILE A 158 -39.29 16.12 -8.11
CA ILE A 158 -39.77 17.44 -8.60
C ILE A 158 -40.98 17.96 -7.78
N LYS A 159 -41.90 17.06 -7.44
CA LYS A 159 -43.07 17.40 -6.62
C LYS A 159 -42.65 17.80 -5.20
N ALA A 160 -41.72 17.02 -4.60
CA ALA A 160 -41.20 17.33 -3.26
C ALA A 160 -40.45 18.68 -3.24
N ALA A 161 -39.67 18.97 -4.27
CA ALA A 161 -38.95 20.25 -4.40
C ALA A 161 -39.88 21.46 -4.48
N LYS A 162 -41.12 21.31 -4.99
CA LYS A 162 -42.08 22.42 -5.11
C LYS A 162 -42.96 22.60 -3.89
N SER A 163 -43.16 21.60 -3.05
CA SER A 163 -44.22 21.59 -2.05
C SER A 163 -43.78 21.28 -0.62
N GLY A 164 -42.48 20.93 -0.39
CA GLY A 164 -42.22 20.24 0.82
C GLY A 164 -41.06 20.70 1.70
N LYS A 165 -41.24 20.45 2.96
CA LYS A 165 -40.18 20.29 3.96
C LYS A 165 -40.22 18.84 4.39
N THR A 166 -39.04 18.24 4.63
CA THR A 166 -38.96 16.96 5.34
C THR A 166 -38.78 17.27 6.82
N ILE A 167 -39.62 16.69 7.65
CA ILE A 167 -39.50 16.80 9.11
C ILE A 167 -38.93 15.47 9.59
N PRO A 168 -37.76 15.46 10.28
CA PRO A 168 -37.22 14.23 10.82
C PRO A 168 -38.14 13.61 11.85
N MET A 169 -38.47 12.33 11.68
CA MET A 169 -39.36 11.61 12.61
C MET A 169 -38.56 10.98 13.77
N HIS A 170 -37.25 10.94 13.65
CA HIS A 170 -36.36 10.38 14.66
C HIS A 170 -36.29 11.27 15.89
N LYS A 171 -36.58 10.68 17.06
CA LYS A 171 -36.34 11.28 18.38
C LYS A 171 -35.29 10.48 19.13
N PHE A 172 -34.34 11.18 19.73
CA PHE A 172 -33.32 10.57 20.57
C PHE A 172 -33.84 10.21 21.95
N SER A 173 -33.06 9.47 22.76
CA SER A 173 -33.41 9.19 24.17
C SER A 173 -33.54 10.48 24.98
N GLY A 174 -34.22 10.41 26.11
CA GLY A 174 -34.55 11.57 26.93
C GLY A 174 -33.37 12.48 27.31
N PRO A 175 -32.22 11.94 27.79
CA PRO A 175 -31.05 12.77 28.12
C PRO A 175 -30.46 13.47 26.89
N VAL A 176 -30.41 12.77 25.75
CA VAL A 176 -29.85 13.29 24.49
C VAL A 176 -30.79 14.37 23.92
N GLU A 177 -32.08 14.08 23.88
CA GLU A 177 -33.09 15.03 23.38
C GLU A 177 -33.14 16.32 24.22
N HIS A 178 -32.99 16.20 25.55
CA HIS A 178 -32.90 17.35 26.45
C HIS A 178 -31.67 18.22 26.14
N ALA A 179 -30.50 17.62 25.99
CA ALA A 179 -29.28 18.33 25.63
C ALA A 179 -29.38 19.00 24.25
N ILE A 180 -29.95 18.31 23.26
CA ILE A 180 -30.16 18.86 21.91
C ILE A 180 -31.13 20.05 21.94
N ALA A 181 -32.24 19.97 22.69
CA ALA A 181 -33.20 21.08 22.85
C ALA A 181 -32.56 22.32 23.48
N HIS A 182 -31.70 22.14 24.50
CA HIS A 182 -30.92 23.24 25.07
C HIS A 182 -29.94 23.85 24.09
N ILE A 183 -29.29 23.02 23.26
CA ILE A 183 -28.39 23.51 22.20
C ILE A 183 -29.19 24.30 21.16
N GLU A 184 -30.37 23.83 20.77
CA GLU A 184 -31.25 24.52 19.81
C GLU A 184 -31.58 25.90 20.32
N GLU A 185 -31.95 26.04 21.58
CA GLU A 185 -32.32 27.30 22.22
C GLU A 185 -31.10 28.22 22.45
N ALA A 186 -30.00 27.68 22.98
CA ALA A 186 -28.84 28.48 23.40
C ALA A 186 -27.88 28.87 22.28
N ALA A 187 -27.69 28.03 21.28
CA ALA A 187 -26.61 28.20 20.32
C ALA A 187 -27.05 28.41 18.86
N VAL A 188 -28.19 27.84 18.45
CA VAL A 188 -28.58 27.81 17.03
C VAL A 188 -29.95 28.40 16.73
N HIS A 189 -30.63 29.00 17.71
CA HIS A 189 -31.95 29.63 17.55
C HIS A 189 -31.98 30.75 16.49
N THR A 190 -30.85 31.35 16.17
CA THR A 190 -30.73 32.38 15.12
C THR A 190 -30.75 31.80 13.69
N LEU A 191 -30.59 30.52 13.55
CA LEU A 191 -30.65 29.81 12.28
C LEU A 191 -32.10 29.53 11.86
N PRO A 192 -32.40 29.32 10.58
CA PRO A 192 -33.73 28.89 10.14
C PRO A 192 -34.15 27.60 10.88
N GLU A 193 -35.41 27.54 11.30
CA GLU A 193 -35.96 26.44 12.09
C GLU A 193 -35.65 25.06 11.53
N GLU A 194 -35.64 24.95 10.18
CA GLU A 194 -35.37 23.71 9.46
C GLU A 194 -33.92 23.22 9.59
N GLN A 195 -32.99 24.10 10.00
CA GLN A 195 -31.56 23.78 10.13
C GLN A 195 -31.18 23.55 11.58
N GLN A 196 -31.92 24.06 12.52
CA GLN A 196 -31.54 24.05 13.93
C GLN A 196 -31.25 22.63 14.46
N ARG A 197 -32.09 21.68 14.08
CA ARG A 197 -31.94 20.29 14.49
C ARG A 197 -30.60 19.69 14.09
N TRP A 198 -30.25 19.84 12.81
CA TRP A 198 -28.98 19.29 12.31
C TRP A 198 -27.75 19.93 12.97
N TYR A 199 -27.80 21.27 13.10
CA TYR A 199 -26.70 21.98 13.75
C TYR A 199 -26.60 21.63 15.24
N ALA A 200 -27.71 21.48 15.95
CA ALA A 200 -27.71 21.09 17.35
C ALA A 200 -27.14 19.70 17.58
N VAL A 201 -27.50 18.73 16.73
CA VAL A 201 -26.90 17.38 16.76
C VAL A 201 -25.40 17.45 16.50
N LYS A 202 -24.94 18.27 15.56
CA LYS A 202 -23.51 18.42 15.26
C LYS A 202 -22.74 19.15 16.37
N VAL A 203 -23.36 20.09 17.07
CA VAL A 203 -22.79 20.71 18.27
C VAL A 203 -22.69 19.68 19.40
N PHE A 204 -23.71 18.85 19.60
CA PHE A 204 -23.67 17.74 20.55
C PHE A 204 -22.53 16.76 20.26
N GLU A 205 -22.34 16.39 19.00
CA GLU A 205 -21.21 15.57 18.52
C GLU A 205 -19.86 16.31 18.59
N ARG A 206 -19.83 17.59 18.96
CA ARG A 206 -18.62 18.46 18.98
C ARG A 206 -17.91 18.56 17.65
N ASP A 207 -18.65 18.61 16.52
CA ASP A 207 -18.10 18.72 15.17
C ASP A 207 -17.32 20.03 14.98
N ASP A 208 -16.00 19.93 14.79
CA ASP A 208 -15.07 21.07 14.69
C ASP A 208 -15.48 22.08 13.62
N LYS A 209 -15.87 21.60 12.43
CA LYS A 209 -16.21 22.49 11.30
C LYS A 209 -17.51 23.23 11.50
N VAL A 210 -18.46 22.61 12.19
CA VAL A 210 -19.70 23.28 12.58
C VAL A 210 -19.43 24.32 13.65
N LEU A 211 -18.63 23.95 14.66
CA LEU A 211 -18.23 24.86 15.72
C LEU A 211 -17.42 26.08 15.22
N GLU A 212 -16.59 25.90 14.19
CA GLU A 212 -15.88 27.00 13.52
C GLU A 212 -16.84 27.95 12.77
N SER A 213 -17.94 27.42 12.23
CA SER A 213 -18.94 28.23 11.49
C SER A 213 -19.92 28.95 12.42
N LEU A 214 -20.10 28.47 13.65
CA LEU A 214 -20.99 29.03 14.64
C LEU A 214 -20.20 29.87 15.64
N ASN A 215 -20.46 31.19 15.70
CA ASN A 215 -19.83 32.07 16.69
C ASN A 215 -20.53 31.95 18.06
N ILE A 216 -20.41 30.79 18.71
CA ILE A 216 -21.02 30.53 20.00
C ILE A 216 -20.20 31.20 21.11
N PRO A 217 -20.80 32.03 21.98
CA PRO A 217 -20.11 32.65 23.12
C PRO A 217 -19.52 31.62 24.09
N ALA A 218 -18.44 31.96 24.79
CA ALA A 218 -17.71 31.04 25.64
C ALA A 218 -18.52 30.53 26.86
N ASP A 219 -19.37 31.37 27.41
CA ASP A 219 -20.30 31.05 28.48
C ASP A 219 -21.39 30.05 28.05
N VAL A 220 -21.92 30.23 26.85
CA VAL A 220 -22.88 29.30 26.24
C VAL A 220 -22.22 27.97 25.95
N LYS A 221 -20.97 27.95 25.41
CA LYS A 221 -20.21 26.73 25.21
C LYS A 221 -20.00 25.93 26.51
N ALA A 222 -19.70 26.65 27.60
CA ALA A 222 -19.50 26.00 28.90
C ALA A 222 -20.78 25.40 29.47
N HIS A 223 -21.93 26.03 29.22
CA HIS A 223 -23.23 25.52 29.63
C HIS A 223 -23.63 24.27 28.84
N ILE A 224 -23.55 24.35 27.52
CA ILE A 224 -23.83 23.22 26.64
C ILE A 224 -22.94 22.02 26.95
N GLU A 225 -21.63 22.27 27.23
CA GLU A 225 -20.71 21.19 27.58
C GLU A 225 -21.16 20.42 28.83
N GLN A 226 -21.71 21.07 29.82
CA GLN A 226 -22.25 20.41 31.01
C GLN A 226 -23.42 19.47 30.66
N ASP A 227 -24.29 19.87 29.74
CA ASP A 227 -25.42 19.04 29.31
C ASP A 227 -24.93 17.82 28.52
N ILE A 228 -23.92 18.01 27.65
CA ILE A 228 -23.31 16.92 26.91
C ILE A 228 -22.58 15.95 27.84
N GLU A 229 -21.76 16.45 28.78
CA GLU A 229 -21.07 15.62 29.78
C GLU A 229 -22.07 14.85 30.68
N ALA A 230 -23.22 15.45 30.99
CA ALA A 230 -24.28 14.77 31.76
C ALA A 230 -24.90 13.59 30.98
N ALA A 231 -25.15 13.78 29.66
CA ALA A 231 -25.66 12.73 28.80
C ALA A 231 -24.61 11.61 28.57
N GLU A 232 -23.35 11.97 28.36
CA GLU A 232 -22.22 11.03 28.23
C GLU A 232 -22.07 10.16 29.50
N LYS A 233 -22.16 10.79 30.65
CA LYS A 233 -22.06 10.07 31.93
C LYS A 233 -23.25 9.14 32.20
N GLU A 234 -24.46 9.54 31.79
CA GLU A 234 -25.67 8.71 31.98
C GLU A 234 -25.66 7.50 31.05
N LEU A 235 -25.18 7.67 29.81
CA LEU A 235 -25.19 6.62 28.79
C LEU A 235 -23.85 5.85 28.70
N ASP A 236 -22.85 6.23 29.50
CA ASP A 236 -21.50 5.60 29.59
C ASP A 236 -20.78 5.48 28.24
N ASP A 237 -20.95 6.49 27.38
CA ASP A 237 -20.32 6.53 26.04
C ASP A 237 -20.04 7.99 25.63
N ASP A 238 -19.22 8.19 24.57
CA ASP A 238 -18.95 9.51 24.01
C ASP A 238 -20.13 10.02 23.15
N ALA A 239 -20.23 11.36 23.00
CA ALA A 239 -21.35 11.99 22.33
C ALA A 239 -21.58 11.51 20.90
N GLU A 240 -20.52 11.24 20.14
CA GLU A 240 -20.61 10.75 18.75
C GLU A 240 -21.10 9.32 18.70
N SER A 241 -20.59 8.46 19.57
CA SER A 241 -21.03 7.07 19.71
C SER A 241 -22.47 6.98 20.16
N ILE A 242 -22.91 7.84 21.10
CA ILE A 242 -24.29 7.92 21.57
C ILE A 242 -25.22 8.22 20.38
N ILE A 243 -25.00 9.31 19.64
CA ILE A 243 -25.84 9.67 18.49
C ILE A 243 -25.86 8.56 17.44
N THR A 244 -24.73 7.94 17.19
CA THR A 244 -24.62 6.82 16.24
C THR A 244 -25.46 5.63 16.70
N ASN A 245 -25.36 5.24 17.96
CA ASN A 245 -26.11 4.13 18.53
C ASN A 245 -27.62 4.40 18.51
N GLU A 246 -28.05 5.58 18.94
CA GLU A 246 -29.44 6.00 18.89
C GLU A 246 -30.05 5.94 17.48
N ARG A 247 -29.31 6.37 16.47
CA ARG A 247 -29.76 6.23 15.08
C ARG A 247 -29.93 4.77 14.65
N TYR A 248 -28.99 3.88 15.06
CA TYR A 248 -29.13 2.45 14.75
C TYR A 248 -30.30 1.79 15.48
N VAL A 249 -30.57 2.18 16.72
CA VAL A 249 -31.77 1.71 17.46
C VAL A 249 -33.04 2.10 16.71
N TYR A 250 -33.16 3.35 16.32
CA TYR A 250 -34.30 3.80 15.49
C TYR A 250 -34.40 3.06 14.16
N ILE A 251 -33.31 2.89 13.42
CA ILE A 251 -33.28 2.15 12.16
C ILE A 251 -33.73 0.71 12.36
N ALA A 252 -33.31 0.06 13.42
CA ALA A 252 -33.73 -1.31 13.73
C ALA A 252 -35.25 -1.41 13.96
N GLU A 253 -35.87 -0.42 14.62
CA GLU A 253 -37.31 -0.33 14.78
C GLU A 253 -38.03 -0.12 13.46
N VAL A 254 -37.55 0.79 12.60
CA VAL A 254 -38.07 1.01 11.24
C VAL A 254 -38.01 -0.26 10.43
N ILE A 255 -36.89 -0.96 10.41
CA ILE A 255 -36.72 -2.21 9.66
C ILE A 255 -37.66 -3.29 10.17
N LYS A 256 -37.79 -3.42 11.48
CA LYS A 256 -38.72 -4.39 12.08
C LYS A 256 -40.16 -4.15 11.66
N ALA A 257 -40.58 -2.88 11.48
CA ALA A 257 -41.90 -2.50 11.06
C ALA A 257 -42.16 -2.74 9.56
N CYS A 258 -41.16 -2.45 8.68
CA CYS A 258 -41.39 -2.40 7.24
C CYS A 258 -40.76 -3.54 6.43
N TYR A 259 -39.82 -4.32 6.98
CA TYR A 259 -39.09 -5.34 6.22
C TYR A 259 -39.34 -6.76 6.73
N LYS A 260 -39.83 -7.61 5.84
CA LYS A 260 -40.10 -9.02 6.13
C LYS A 260 -39.20 -9.90 5.26
N LYS A 261 -38.20 -10.54 5.87
CA LYS A 261 -37.36 -11.56 5.21
C LYS A 261 -38.11 -12.88 5.15
N LYS A 262 -38.13 -13.50 3.98
CA LYS A 262 -38.72 -14.82 3.76
C LYS A 262 -38.01 -15.90 4.59
N ASN A 263 -36.71 -15.82 4.70
CA ASN A 263 -35.86 -16.77 5.41
C ASN A 263 -35.25 -16.15 6.67
N ALA A 264 -36.06 -15.48 7.50
CA ALA A 264 -35.60 -14.95 8.76
C ALA A 264 -35.08 -16.09 9.67
N GLY A 265 -33.78 -16.03 9.98
CA GLY A 265 -33.11 -17.00 10.84
C GLY A 265 -32.31 -18.12 10.13
N GLN A 266 -32.35 -18.22 8.81
CA GLN A 266 -31.45 -19.11 8.07
C GLN A 266 -30.15 -18.37 7.69
N LEU A 267 -29.01 -18.91 8.18
CA LEU A 267 -27.70 -18.42 7.81
C LEU A 267 -27.45 -18.65 6.31
N THR A 268 -27.10 -17.61 5.58
CA THR A 268 -26.67 -17.73 4.18
C THR A 268 -25.36 -18.54 4.11
N THR A 269 -24.99 -18.99 2.92
CA THR A 269 -23.69 -19.65 2.71
C THR A 269 -22.55 -18.74 3.11
N SER A 270 -22.65 -17.45 2.80
CA SER A 270 -21.67 -16.43 3.22
C SER A 270 -21.56 -16.33 4.74
N ASP A 271 -22.68 -16.28 5.46
CA ASP A 271 -22.69 -16.20 6.94
C ASP A 271 -22.04 -17.46 7.57
N LYS A 272 -22.24 -18.63 6.97
CA LYS A 272 -21.62 -19.87 7.44
C LYS A 272 -20.11 -19.84 7.25
N ILE A 273 -19.62 -19.36 6.12
CA ILE A 273 -18.20 -19.19 5.84
C ILE A 273 -17.62 -18.11 6.79
N ASP A 274 -18.32 -16.99 6.95
CA ASP A 274 -17.88 -15.90 7.83
C ASP A 274 -17.74 -16.34 9.28
N LYS A 275 -18.64 -17.19 9.77
CA LYS A 275 -18.54 -17.75 11.13
C LYS A 275 -17.21 -18.50 11.38
N ILE A 276 -16.60 -19.04 10.33
CA ILE A 276 -15.31 -19.74 10.40
C ILE A 276 -14.17 -18.75 10.16
N VAL A 277 -14.25 -17.99 9.07
CA VAL A 277 -13.16 -17.12 8.60
C VAL A 277 -12.97 -15.89 9.50
N THR A 278 -14.05 -15.35 10.09
CA THR A 278 -13.97 -14.22 11.02
C THR A 278 -13.88 -14.63 12.48
N ASN A 279 -13.74 -15.94 12.75
CA ASN A 279 -13.58 -16.46 14.10
C ASN A 279 -12.32 -15.91 14.76
N ARG A 280 -12.42 -15.54 16.04
CA ARG A 280 -11.34 -14.93 16.82
C ARG A 280 -10.02 -15.72 16.83
N TRP A 281 -10.11 -17.06 16.84
CA TRP A 281 -8.94 -17.95 16.94
C TRP A 281 -8.57 -18.57 15.59
N LEU A 282 -9.57 -18.90 14.74
CA LEU A 282 -9.35 -19.55 13.45
C LEU A 282 -9.05 -18.55 12.33
N GLY A 283 -9.55 -17.32 12.44
CA GLY A 283 -9.41 -16.31 11.37
C GLY A 283 -7.94 -16.00 11.03
N LEU A 284 -7.08 -15.86 12.05
CA LEU A 284 -5.67 -15.56 11.84
C LEU A 284 -4.88 -16.72 11.20
N PRO A 285 -4.98 -18.00 11.68
CA PRO A 285 -4.37 -19.14 11.01
C PRO A 285 -4.87 -19.36 9.57
N ILE A 286 -6.18 -19.25 9.33
CA ILE A 286 -6.74 -19.38 7.97
C ILE A 286 -6.16 -18.30 7.06
N PHE A 287 -6.10 -17.08 7.55
CA PHE A 287 -5.49 -15.97 6.83
C PHE A 287 -4.01 -16.26 6.50
N ALA A 288 -3.22 -16.70 7.47
CA ALA A 288 -1.82 -17.04 7.27
C ALA A 288 -1.66 -18.14 6.19
N ALA A 289 -2.51 -19.18 6.22
CA ALA A 289 -2.50 -20.26 5.23
C ALA A 289 -2.88 -19.76 3.82
N VAL A 290 -3.90 -18.92 3.68
CA VAL A 290 -4.31 -18.35 2.38
C VAL A 290 -3.21 -17.46 1.82
N MET A 291 -2.59 -16.62 2.65
CA MET A 291 -1.51 -15.73 2.19
C MET A 291 -0.24 -16.51 1.88
N PHE A 292 0.09 -17.53 2.67
CA PHE A 292 1.19 -18.42 2.33
C PHE A 292 0.99 -19.07 0.95
N LEU A 293 -0.20 -19.55 0.66
CA LEU A 293 -0.52 -20.13 -0.65
C LEU A 293 -0.38 -19.09 -1.78
N VAL A 294 -0.88 -17.87 -1.57
CA VAL A 294 -0.76 -16.78 -2.55
C VAL A 294 0.70 -16.44 -2.83
N TYR A 295 1.50 -16.30 -1.78
CA TYR A 295 2.93 -15.99 -1.93
C TYR A 295 3.70 -17.15 -2.51
N TRP A 296 3.41 -18.38 -2.11
CA TRP A 296 4.05 -19.57 -2.67
C TRP A 296 3.81 -19.69 -4.18
N ILE A 297 2.57 -19.46 -4.63
CA ILE A 297 2.25 -19.47 -6.06
C ILE A 297 2.95 -18.30 -6.79
N ALA A 298 2.89 -17.10 -6.21
CA ALA A 298 3.40 -15.89 -6.86
C ALA A 298 4.93 -15.77 -6.84
N MET A 299 5.60 -16.35 -5.84
CA MET A 299 7.04 -16.18 -5.65
C MET A 299 7.84 -17.45 -5.99
N VAL A 300 7.25 -18.64 -5.86
CA VAL A 300 7.97 -19.90 -6.02
C VAL A 300 7.43 -20.70 -7.20
N ALA A 301 6.13 -21.06 -7.20
CA ALA A 301 5.62 -22.04 -8.13
C ALA A 301 5.48 -21.52 -9.57
N VAL A 302 5.12 -20.27 -9.75
CA VAL A 302 4.84 -19.66 -11.06
C VAL A 302 5.68 -18.41 -11.28
N GLY A 303 5.84 -17.60 -10.24
CA GLY A 303 6.50 -16.31 -10.37
C GLY A 303 8.00 -16.42 -10.59
N ALA A 304 8.74 -17.25 -9.83
CA ALA A 304 10.17 -17.45 -10.03
C ALA A 304 10.47 -17.99 -11.44
N PRO A 305 9.93 -19.13 -11.89
CA PRO A 305 10.25 -19.63 -13.24
C PRO A 305 9.91 -18.65 -14.37
N ALA A 306 8.85 -17.84 -14.18
CA ALA A 306 8.49 -16.83 -15.17
C ALA A 306 9.41 -15.61 -15.13
N THR A 307 9.98 -15.30 -13.97
CA THR A 307 10.96 -14.21 -13.79
C THR A 307 12.33 -14.63 -14.31
N ASP A 308 12.76 -15.85 -13.99
CA ASP A 308 14.01 -16.44 -14.48
C ASP A 308 13.99 -16.49 -16.01
N TRP A 309 12.89 -17.00 -16.61
CA TRP A 309 12.72 -16.93 -18.07
C TRP A 309 12.79 -15.51 -18.62
N ALA A 310 12.26 -14.52 -17.90
CA ALA A 310 12.31 -13.13 -18.37
C ALA A 310 13.71 -12.51 -18.20
N ASN A 311 14.40 -12.80 -17.10
CA ASN A 311 15.74 -12.27 -16.83
C ASN A 311 16.80 -12.96 -17.70
N ASP A 312 16.88 -14.27 -17.66
CA ASP A 312 17.94 -15.03 -18.32
C ASP A 312 17.64 -15.27 -19.78
N GLY A 313 16.36 -15.49 -20.11
CA GLY A 313 15.93 -15.70 -21.49
C GLY A 313 15.74 -14.40 -22.25
N LEU A 314 14.76 -13.57 -21.88
CA LEU A 314 14.38 -12.40 -22.66
C LEU A 314 15.37 -11.24 -22.54
N PHE A 315 15.87 -10.97 -21.32
CA PHE A 315 16.79 -9.88 -21.00
C PHE A 315 18.22 -10.36 -20.68
N GLY A 316 18.49 -11.65 -20.75
CA GLY A 316 19.80 -12.27 -20.66
C GLY A 316 20.24 -12.83 -22.03
N ASP A 317 20.86 -13.99 -22.00
CA ASP A 317 21.50 -14.60 -23.18
C ASP A 317 20.50 -15.18 -24.17
N GLY A 318 19.35 -15.70 -23.71
CA GLY A 318 18.33 -16.28 -24.57
C GLY A 318 17.64 -17.48 -23.94
N TRP A 319 16.83 -18.17 -24.75
CA TRP A 319 16.11 -19.36 -24.29
C TRP A 319 15.83 -20.35 -25.41
N HIS A 320 15.65 -21.61 -25.05
CA HIS A 320 15.22 -22.64 -25.98
C HIS A 320 13.70 -22.56 -26.21
N LEU A 321 13.26 -22.41 -27.44
CA LEU A 321 11.85 -22.27 -27.80
C LEU A 321 11.07 -23.53 -27.40
N PHE A 322 10.05 -23.36 -26.57
CA PHE A 322 9.27 -24.46 -25.96
C PHE A 322 10.10 -25.47 -25.16
N GLY A 323 11.29 -25.12 -24.69
CA GLY A 323 12.18 -26.02 -23.96
C GLY A 323 12.83 -27.10 -24.82
N ILE A 324 12.79 -26.93 -26.16
CA ILE A 324 13.38 -27.94 -27.07
C ILE A 324 14.90 -27.79 -27.06
N GLY A 325 15.57 -28.76 -26.46
CA GLY A 325 17.03 -28.77 -26.31
C GLY A 325 17.54 -28.29 -24.94
N SER A 326 16.71 -27.62 -24.14
CA SER A 326 17.09 -27.08 -22.81
C SER A 326 17.74 -28.15 -21.92
N ALA A 327 17.09 -29.30 -21.72
CA ALA A 327 17.63 -30.36 -20.88
C ALA A 327 18.95 -30.97 -21.38
N ALA A 328 19.16 -31.04 -22.71
CA ALA A 328 20.39 -31.53 -23.28
C ALA A 328 21.53 -30.53 -23.16
N TYR A 329 21.20 -29.24 -23.27
CA TYR A 329 22.16 -28.16 -23.04
C TYR A 329 22.55 -28.07 -21.58
N GLU A 330 21.55 -28.05 -20.66
CA GLU A 330 21.77 -27.98 -19.20
C GLU A 330 22.68 -29.14 -18.73
N GLU A 331 22.45 -30.38 -19.19
CA GLU A 331 23.29 -31.53 -18.86
C GLU A 331 24.75 -31.34 -19.27
N VAL A 332 24.98 -30.79 -20.48
CA VAL A 332 26.34 -30.58 -20.99
C VAL A 332 26.99 -29.34 -20.38
N ALA A 333 26.22 -28.26 -20.19
CA ALA A 333 26.73 -27.05 -19.59
C ALA A 333 27.09 -27.25 -18.11
N GLU A 334 26.27 -27.99 -17.33
CA GLU A 334 26.56 -28.38 -15.93
C GLU A 334 27.82 -29.25 -15.87
N ALA A 335 27.91 -30.23 -16.75
CA ALA A 335 29.10 -31.12 -16.80
C ALA A 335 30.37 -30.35 -17.18
N TYR A 336 30.27 -29.36 -18.07
CA TYR A 336 31.37 -28.48 -18.44
C TYR A 336 31.78 -27.56 -17.31
N GLY A 337 30.80 -26.90 -16.66
CA GLY A 337 31.01 -26.01 -15.52
C GLY A 337 31.67 -26.69 -14.34
N ASP A 338 31.16 -27.87 -13.94
CA ASP A 338 31.74 -28.69 -12.88
C ASP A 338 33.19 -29.10 -13.20
N ALA A 339 33.44 -29.52 -14.46
CA ALA A 339 34.76 -29.92 -14.88
C ALA A 339 35.74 -28.72 -14.94
N SER A 340 35.28 -27.56 -15.43
CA SER A 340 36.09 -26.34 -15.47
C SER A 340 36.45 -25.88 -14.07
N ALA A 341 35.46 -25.81 -13.13
CA ALA A 341 35.72 -25.44 -11.74
C ALA A 341 36.78 -26.31 -11.05
N ILE A 342 36.76 -27.64 -11.29
CA ILE A 342 37.78 -28.57 -10.77
C ILE A 342 39.14 -28.30 -11.36
N VAL A 343 39.21 -28.00 -12.68
CA VAL A 343 40.47 -27.73 -13.37
C VAL A 343 41.07 -26.40 -12.95
N ASP A 344 40.25 -25.37 -12.88
CA ASP A 344 40.62 -24.04 -12.40
C ASP A 344 41.12 -24.08 -10.93
N GLY A 345 40.43 -24.85 -10.08
CA GLY A 345 40.86 -25.07 -8.71
C GLY A 345 42.17 -25.79 -8.57
N TYR A 346 42.45 -26.76 -9.47
CA TYR A 346 43.75 -27.43 -9.52
C TYR A 346 44.85 -26.48 -9.97
N ASP A 347 44.61 -25.70 -11.00
CA ASP A 347 45.59 -24.74 -11.54
C ASP A 347 45.88 -23.64 -10.50
N ALA A 348 44.86 -23.13 -9.81
CA ALA A 348 45.03 -22.18 -8.71
C ALA A 348 45.87 -22.81 -7.56
N TYR A 349 45.60 -24.06 -7.16
CA TYR A 349 46.40 -24.77 -6.15
C TYR A 349 47.86 -24.90 -6.53
N VAL A 350 48.13 -25.25 -7.81
CA VAL A 350 49.51 -25.38 -8.32
C VAL A 350 50.22 -24.03 -8.37
N GLU A 351 49.52 -22.99 -8.73
CA GLU A 351 50.08 -21.63 -8.78
C GLU A 351 50.45 -21.15 -7.36
N GLU A 352 49.58 -21.38 -6.38
CA GLU A 352 49.80 -20.98 -4.99
C GLU A 352 50.92 -21.79 -4.30
N ASN A 353 50.92 -23.11 -4.48
CA ASN A 353 51.83 -24.02 -3.78
C ASN A 353 53.10 -24.38 -4.55
N GLY A 354 53.18 -24.05 -5.83
CA GLY A 354 54.33 -24.35 -6.71
C GLY A 354 54.55 -25.83 -6.99
N ALA A 355 53.62 -26.70 -6.65
CA ALA A 355 53.67 -28.18 -6.82
C ALA A 355 52.27 -28.76 -6.91
N ALA A 356 52.14 -29.87 -7.66
CA ALA A 356 50.88 -30.60 -7.73
C ALA A 356 50.45 -31.17 -6.35
N PRO A 357 49.15 -31.21 -6.05
CA PRO A 357 48.64 -31.78 -4.81
C PRO A 357 49.00 -33.29 -4.66
N GLU A 358 49.34 -33.75 -3.45
CA GLU A 358 49.69 -35.15 -3.21
C GLU A 358 48.46 -36.08 -3.21
N SER A 359 47.29 -35.64 -2.84
CA SER A 359 46.06 -36.46 -2.77
C SER A 359 44.76 -35.70 -3.10
N GLU A 360 44.52 -34.59 -2.45
CA GLU A 360 43.26 -33.82 -2.54
C GLU A 360 43.59 -32.32 -2.63
N PHE A 361 42.75 -31.56 -3.29
CA PHE A 361 42.78 -30.11 -3.32
C PHE A 361 41.39 -29.55 -3.18
N THR A 362 41.27 -28.30 -2.75
CA THR A 362 40.00 -27.57 -2.64
C THR A 362 39.80 -26.74 -3.86
N TYR A 363 38.57 -26.68 -4.33
CA TYR A 363 38.12 -25.78 -5.40
C TYR A 363 36.85 -25.06 -4.96
N GLU A 364 36.57 -23.94 -5.56
CA GLU A 364 35.46 -23.08 -5.20
C GLU A 364 34.31 -23.26 -6.21
N VAL A 365 33.09 -23.39 -5.70
CA VAL A 365 31.85 -23.41 -6.48
C VAL A 365 31.02 -22.18 -6.07
N GLU A 366 30.76 -21.29 -6.99
CA GLU A 366 29.99 -20.07 -6.77
C GLU A 366 28.52 -20.29 -7.16
N ASP A 367 27.60 -19.97 -6.25
CA ASP A 367 26.17 -19.89 -6.53
C ASP A 367 25.86 -18.51 -7.18
N GLU A 368 25.46 -18.51 -8.44
CA GLU A 368 25.23 -17.29 -9.23
C GLU A 368 24.17 -16.36 -8.66
N GLU A 369 23.16 -16.87 -7.91
CA GLU A 369 22.11 -16.06 -7.33
C GLU A 369 22.50 -15.38 -6.01
N THR A 370 23.20 -16.14 -5.16
CA THR A 370 23.55 -15.69 -3.81
C THR A 370 24.95 -15.16 -3.69
N LEU A 371 25.82 -15.41 -4.71
CA LEU A 371 27.26 -15.22 -4.68
C LEU A 371 27.90 -16.00 -3.51
N GLU A 372 27.27 -17.09 -3.09
CA GLU A 372 27.79 -17.97 -2.05
C GLU A 372 28.81 -18.92 -2.67
N ILE A 373 30.03 -18.84 -2.21
CA ILE A 373 31.08 -19.75 -2.64
C ILE A 373 31.21 -20.85 -1.62
N THR A 374 31.07 -22.08 -2.07
CA THR A 374 31.31 -23.26 -1.29
C THR A 374 32.63 -23.90 -1.68
N GLU A 375 33.48 -24.18 -0.67
CA GLU A 375 34.72 -24.95 -0.91
C GLU A 375 34.39 -26.43 -0.98
N GLU A 376 34.64 -27.03 -2.14
CA GLU A 376 34.55 -28.47 -2.33
C GLU A 376 35.96 -29.08 -2.46
N THR A 377 36.10 -30.37 -2.18
CA THR A 377 37.37 -31.11 -2.29
C THR A 377 37.33 -32.05 -3.45
N ALA A 378 38.32 -31.97 -4.31
CA ALA A 378 38.54 -32.93 -5.42
C ALA A 378 39.85 -33.69 -5.28
N THR A 379 39.89 -34.90 -5.82
CA THR A 379 41.09 -35.73 -5.89
C THR A 379 41.75 -35.59 -7.26
N LEU A 380 43.01 -36.02 -7.37
CA LEU A 380 43.70 -36.09 -8.68
C LEU A 380 42.94 -36.95 -9.70
N LYS A 381 42.12 -37.91 -9.28
CA LYS A 381 41.26 -38.67 -10.19
C LYS A 381 40.07 -37.88 -10.68
N ASP A 382 39.56 -37.02 -9.87
CA ASP A 382 38.45 -36.11 -10.25
C ASP A 382 38.99 -35.07 -11.25
N TYR A 383 40.21 -34.55 -11.08
CA TYR A 383 40.90 -33.71 -12.03
C TYR A 383 41.16 -34.40 -13.37
N GLU A 384 41.69 -35.67 -13.37
CA GLU A 384 41.87 -36.43 -14.60
C GLU A 384 40.51 -36.67 -15.32
N LYS A 385 39.46 -36.93 -14.55
CA LYS A 385 38.09 -37.07 -15.08
C LYS A 385 37.55 -35.74 -15.63
N ALA A 386 37.77 -34.64 -14.95
CA ALA A 386 37.37 -33.32 -15.37
C ALA A 386 38.05 -32.93 -16.70
N LEU A 387 39.37 -33.13 -16.82
CA LEU A 387 40.10 -32.94 -18.08
C LEU A 387 39.54 -33.80 -19.22
N ALA A 388 39.22 -35.07 -18.94
CA ALA A 388 38.65 -35.97 -19.96
C ALA A 388 37.25 -35.49 -20.39
N THR A 389 36.45 -34.93 -19.44
CA THR A 389 35.14 -34.36 -19.74
C THR A 389 35.27 -33.10 -20.59
N LEU A 390 36.21 -32.19 -20.28
CA LEU A 390 36.47 -31.02 -21.08
C LEU A 390 37.01 -31.37 -22.47
N ASP A 391 37.88 -32.41 -22.60
CA ASP A 391 38.35 -32.93 -23.89
C ASP A 391 37.22 -33.56 -24.73
N GLU A 392 36.21 -34.16 -24.10
CA GLU A 392 35.06 -34.76 -24.77
C GLU A 392 34.06 -33.68 -25.25
N ILE A 393 33.81 -32.65 -24.43
CA ILE A 393 32.89 -31.57 -24.77
C ILE A 393 33.54 -30.59 -25.75
N GLY A 394 34.83 -30.32 -25.59
CA GLY A 394 35.64 -29.41 -26.42
C GLY A 394 35.51 -27.96 -25.92
N ASP A 395 35.03 -27.07 -26.77
CA ASP A 395 34.80 -25.67 -26.43
C ASP A 395 33.56 -25.53 -25.53
N GLU A 396 33.45 -24.39 -24.88
CA GLU A 396 32.27 -24.06 -24.06
C GLU A 396 30.97 -24.27 -24.86
N PRO A 397 29.99 -25.02 -24.33
CA PRO A 397 28.82 -25.40 -25.10
C PRO A 397 27.95 -24.20 -25.51
N ASP A 398 27.75 -24.02 -26.82
CA ASP A 398 26.88 -22.99 -27.35
C ASP A 398 25.40 -23.46 -27.26
N PRO A 399 24.53 -22.75 -26.57
CA PRO A 399 23.09 -23.08 -26.46
C PRO A 399 22.42 -23.26 -27.83
N ALA A 400 22.91 -22.60 -28.89
CA ALA A 400 22.35 -22.68 -30.23
C ALA A 400 22.54 -24.05 -30.89
N ASP A 401 23.51 -24.87 -30.45
CA ASP A 401 23.78 -26.19 -30.97
C ASP A 401 22.84 -27.27 -30.46
N TYR A 402 22.13 -27.02 -29.38
CA TYR A 402 21.30 -28.01 -28.67
C TYR A 402 19.80 -27.91 -28.96
N GLY A 403 19.33 -27.08 -29.90
CA GLY A 403 17.94 -27.02 -30.23
C GLY A 403 17.51 -25.73 -30.92
N VAL A 404 16.28 -25.28 -30.66
CA VAL A 404 15.78 -24.02 -31.25
C VAL A 404 16.06 -22.88 -30.26
N TRP A 405 17.22 -22.27 -30.41
CA TRP A 405 17.64 -21.15 -29.56
C TRP A 405 17.10 -19.83 -30.06
N VAL A 406 16.58 -19.03 -29.12
CA VAL A 406 16.14 -17.65 -29.35
C VAL A 406 17.03 -16.74 -28.52
N PRO A 407 17.94 -15.98 -29.15
CA PRO A 407 18.85 -15.10 -28.42
C PRO A 407 18.04 -13.99 -27.70
N GLY A 408 18.52 -13.59 -26.54
CA GLY A 408 17.94 -12.52 -25.76
C GLY A 408 18.03 -11.15 -26.42
N ILE A 409 17.28 -10.19 -25.91
CA ILE A 409 17.29 -8.81 -26.42
C ILE A 409 18.67 -8.16 -26.31
N PRO A 410 19.45 -8.32 -25.21
CA PRO A 410 20.79 -7.78 -25.10
C PRO A 410 21.73 -8.33 -26.22
N VAL A 411 21.71 -9.64 -26.46
CA VAL A 411 22.52 -10.29 -27.49
C VAL A 411 22.16 -9.78 -28.88
N LEU A 412 20.88 -9.68 -29.21
CA LEU A 412 20.43 -9.15 -30.50
C LEU A 412 20.86 -7.69 -30.71
N ILE A 413 20.77 -6.86 -29.67
CA ILE A 413 21.18 -5.46 -29.71
C ILE A 413 22.72 -5.37 -29.79
N GLY A 414 23.44 -6.18 -28.98
CA GLY A 414 24.90 -6.26 -29.00
C GLY A 414 25.43 -6.59 -30.38
N ASN A 415 24.96 -7.66 -31.00
CA ASN A 415 25.32 -8.07 -32.37
C ASN A 415 25.02 -6.98 -33.40
N ALA A 416 23.90 -6.26 -33.25
CA ALA A 416 23.56 -5.15 -34.14
C ALA A 416 24.49 -3.93 -33.97
N LEU A 417 24.90 -3.62 -32.73
CA LEU A 417 25.82 -2.54 -32.44
C LEU A 417 27.23 -2.86 -32.95
N GLU A 418 27.69 -4.08 -32.78
CA GLU A 418 28.95 -4.58 -33.27
C GLU A 418 29.00 -4.53 -34.80
N ALA A 419 27.95 -5.03 -35.45
CA ALA A 419 27.81 -4.97 -36.92
C ALA A 419 27.75 -3.53 -37.47
N ALA A 420 27.26 -2.58 -36.66
CA ALA A 420 27.24 -1.15 -37.01
C ALA A 420 28.56 -0.43 -36.70
N GLY A 421 29.53 -1.09 -36.04
CA GLY A 421 30.81 -0.51 -35.64
C GLY A 421 30.62 0.59 -34.58
N ALA A 422 29.71 0.38 -33.64
CA ALA A 422 29.43 1.35 -32.57
C ALA A 422 30.66 1.52 -31.66
N ALA A 423 30.84 2.72 -31.11
CA ALA A 423 31.91 2.97 -30.14
C ALA A 423 31.58 2.26 -28.80
N GLU A 424 32.60 1.76 -28.08
CA GLU A 424 32.46 1.04 -26.80
C GLU A 424 31.54 1.77 -25.78
N TRP A 425 31.75 3.07 -25.60
CA TRP A 425 30.93 3.84 -24.69
C TRP A 425 29.44 3.86 -25.07
N LEU A 426 29.12 3.79 -26.38
CA LEU A 426 27.75 3.77 -26.87
C LEU A 426 27.15 2.37 -26.70
N SER A 427 27.92 1.34 -26.90
CA SER A 427 27.51 -0.05 -26.65
C SER A 427 27.24 -0.28 -25.18
N GLY A 428 28.13 0.13 -24.27
CA GLY A 428 27.93 0.09 -22.83
C GLY A 428 26.71 0.92 -22.37
N LEU A 429 26.54 2.13 -22.90
CA LEU A 429 25.34 2.91 -22.57
C LEU A 429 24.04 2.21 -22.96
N ILE A 430 24.03 1.58 -24.13
CA ILE A 430 22.81 0.91 -24.63
C ILE A 430 22.59 -0.42 -23.92
N LEU A 431 23.61 -1.26 -23.77
CA LEU A 431 23.50 -2.58 -23.16
C LEU A 431 23.38 -2.48 -21.64
N ASP A 432 24.36 -1.88 -20.97
CA ASP A 432 24.43 -1.88 -19.50
C ASP A 432 23.57 -0.77 -18.88
N GLY A 433 23.50 0.39 -19.53
CA GLY A 433 22.70 1.52 -19.03
C GLY A 433 21.21 1.39 -19.34
N ILE A 434 20.84 1.05 -20.58
CA ILE A 434 19.44 1.07 -21.04
C ILE A 434 18.82 -0.33 -20.96
N VAL A 435 19.42 -1.31 -21.63
CA VAL A 435 18.82 -2.65 -21.78
C VAL A 435 18.83 -3.38 -20.45
N ALA A 436 19.96 -3.40 -19.75
CA ALA A 436 20.05 -3.98 -18.42
C ALA A 436 19.11 -3.27 -17.42
N GLY A 437 19.05 -1.93 -17.47
CA GLY A 437 18.13 -1.17 -16.61
C GLY A 437 16.64 -1.42 -16.89
N VAL A 438 16.26 -1.58 -18.16
CA VAL A 438 14.90 -1.95 -18.55
C VAL A 438 14.65 -3.41 -18.21
N GLY A 439 15.61 -4.30 -18.44
CA GLY A 439 15.56 -5.71 -18.12
C GLY A 439 15.28 -5.97 -16.65
N ALA A 440 16.04 -5.32 -15.76
CA ALA A 440 15.86 -5.41 -14.32
C ALA A 440 14.43 -5.05 -13.85
N VAL A 441 13.73 -4.16 -14.58
CA VAL A 441 12.34 -3.82 -14.26
C VAL A 441 11.36 -4.81 -14.86
N LEU A 442 11.55 -5.15 -16.14
CA LEU A 442 10.61 -5.98 -16.89
C LEU A 442 10.74 -7.46 -16.51
N GLY A 443 11.91 -7.89 -16.06
CA GLY A 443 12.16 -9.23 -15.53
C GLY A 443 11.22 -9.57 -14.36
N PHE A 444 10.94 -8.61 -13.47
CA PHE A 444 10.00 -8.83 -12.34
C PHE A 444 8.52 -8.69 -12.71
N VAL A 445 8.18 -8.24 -13.90
CA VAL A 445 6.77 -8.04 -14.31
C VAL A 445 5.96 -9.34 -14.27
N PRO A 446 6.45 -10.50 -14.75
CA PRO A 446 5.69 -11.75 -14.70
C PRO A 446 5.27 -12.11 -13.27
N GLN A 447 6.18 -12.11 -12.32
CA GLN A 447 5.92 -12.39 -10.91
C GLN A 447 4.90 -11.41 -10.32
N MET A 448 5.02 -10.13 -10.64
CA MET A 448 4.10 -9.09 -10.21
C MET A 448 2.70 -9.27 -10.79
N LEU A 449 2.58 -9.70 -12.04
CA LEU A 449 1.28 -9.97 -12.66
C LEU A 449 0.56 -11.14 -11.99
N VAL A 450 1.29 -12.22 -11.65
CA VAL A 450 0.74 -13.36 -10.91
C VAL A 450 0.24 -12.91 -9.54
N LEU A 451 1.03 -12.12 -8.81
CA LEU A 451 0.64 -11.57 -7.52
C LEU A 451 -0.61 -10.69 -7.64
N PHE A 452 -0.66 -9.79 -8.62
CA PHE A 452 -1.82 -8.93 -8.85
C PHE A 452 -3.07 -9.72 -9.25
N LEU A 453 -2.91 -10.80 -10.00
CA LEU A 453 -4.01 -11.70 -10.37
C LEU A 453 -4.65 -12.31 -9.11
N LEU A 454 -3.82 -12.90 -8.24
CA LEU A 454 -4.28 -13.55 -7.03
C LEU A 454 -4.88 -12.56 -6.04
N LEU A 455 -4.26 -11.41 -5.85
CA LEU A 455 -4.79 -10.36 -4.99
C LEU A 455 -6.11 -9.77 -5.54
N ALA A 456 -6.22 -9.55 -6.85
CA ALA A 456 -7.47 -9.09 -7.48
C ALA A 456 -8.58 -10.13 -7.31
N PHE A 457 -8.25 -11.41 -7.36
CA PHE A 457 -9.21 -12.49 -7.08
C PHE A 457 -9.69 -12.45 -5.62
N LEU A 458 -8.78 -12.35 -4.63
CA LEU A 458 -9.14 -12.28 -3.21
C LEU A 458 -9.94 -11.02 -2.86
N GLU A 459 -9.63 -9.91 -3.51
CA GLU A 459 -10.37 -8.66 -3.34
C GLU A 459 -11.78 -8.79 -3.94
N ALA A 460 -11.88 -9.28 -5.17
CA ALA A 460 -13.13 -9.39 -5.88
C ALA A 460 -14.07 -10.44 -5.27
N CYS A 461 -13.56 -11.54 -4.69
CA CYS A 461 -14.42 -12.50 -3.96
C CYS A 461 -14.89 -12.00 -2.60
N GLY A 462 -14.35 -10.88 -2.09
CA GLY A 462 -14.73 -10.27 -0.81
C GLY A 462 -13.95 -10.79 0.41
N TYR A 463 -12.88 -11.59 0.22
CA TYR A 463 -12.08 -12.14 1.31
C TYR A 463 -11.27 -11.06 2.04
N MET A 464 -10.73 -10.07 1.31
CA MET A 464 -9.91 -9.01 1.90
C MET A 464 -10.67 -8.17 2.95
N ALA A 465 -11.97 -7.98 2.78
CA ALA A 465 -12.81 -7.30 3.76
C ALA A 465 -12.85 -8.02 5.11
N ARG A 466 -12.89 -9.36 5.09
CA ARG A 466 -12.91 -10.20 6.31
C ARG A 466 -11.59 -10.14 7.06
N ILE A 467 -10.49 -10.15 6.33
CA ILE A 467 -9.15 -10.01 6.92
C ILE A 467 -9.03 -8.66 7.65
N ALA A 468 -9.42 -7.57 6.97
CA ALA A 468 -9.40 -6.25 7.56
C ALA A 468 -10.25 -6.18 8.85
N PHE A 469 -11.41 -6.85 8.88
CA PHE A 469 -12.27 -6.94 10.05
C PHE A 469 -11.61 -7.71 11.22
N VAL A 470 -11.00 -8.86 10.95
CA VAL A 470 -10.34 -9.67 12.00
C VAL A 470 -9.18 -8.93 12.63
N LEU A 471 -8.41 -8.21 11.81
CA LEU A 471 -7.19 -7.53 12.23
C LEU A 471 -7.43 -6.12 12.79
N ASP A 472 -8.59 -5.53 12.54
CA ASP A 472 -8.92 -4.20 13.03
C ASP A 472 -8.74 -4.06 14.55
N ARG A 473 -9.17 -5.06 15.31
CA ARG A 473 -9.01 -5.10 16.78
C ARG A 473 -7.54 -5.04 17.23
N VAL A 474 -6.63 -5.64 16.45
CA VAL A 474 -5.20 -5.66 16.77
C VAL A 474 -4.57 -4.32 16.41
N PHE A 475 -4.84 -3.83 15.20
CA PHE A 475 -4.24 -2.61 14.69
C PHE A 475 -4.73 -1.33 15.38
N ARG A 476 -5.99 -1.28 15.81
CA ARG A 476 -6.51 -0.17 16.62
C ARG A 476 -5.73 0.06 17.91
N LYS A 477 -5.24 -1.00 18.56
CA LYS A 477 -4.40 -0.86 19.75
C LYS A 477 -3.11 -0.10 19.49
N PHE A 478 -2.62 -0.16 18.27
CA PHE A 478 -1.41 0.55 17.81
C PHE A 478 -1.73 1.88 17.11
N GLY A 479 -3.01 2.27 17.07
CA GLY A 479 -3.44 3.54 16.47
C GLY A 479 -3.56 3.52 14.95
N LEU A 480 -3.54 2.34 14.33
CA LEU A 480 -3.75 2.12 12.90
C LEU A 480 -5.14 1.49 12.68
N SER A 481 -5.78 1.79 11.57
CA SER A 481 -7.02 1.10 11.19
C SER A 481 -6.73 -0.32 10.72
N GLY A 482 -7.68 -1.25 10.86
CA GLY A 482 -7.53 -2.61 10.36
C GLY A 482 -7.30 -2.68 8.85
N LYS A 483 -7.77 -1.68 8.10
CA LYS A 483 -7.49 -1.55 6.66
C LYS A 483 -6.01 -1.31 6.36
N SER A 484 -5.23 -0.76 7.30
CA SER A 484 -3.79 -0.51 7.14
C SER A 484 -2.97 -1.79 7.03
N PHE A 485 -3.48 -2.90 7.53
CA PHE A 485 -2.80 -4.19 7.43
C PHE A 485 -2.68 -4.71 5.98
N ILE A 486 -3.70 -4.47 5.16
CA ILE A 486 -3.71 -4.92 3.76
C ILE A 486 -2.52 -4.38 2.96
N PRO A 487 -2.26 -3.05 2.93
CA PRO A 487 -1.06 -2.48 2.34
C PRO A 487 0.24 -3.07 2.87
N MET A 488 0.36 -3.27 4.18
CA MET A 488 1.56 -3.79 4.82
C MET A 488 1.84 -5.24 4.41
N LEU A 489 0.79 -6.05 4.35
CA LEU A 489 0.89 -7.43 3.92
C LEU A 489 1.34 -7.52 2.45
N ILE A 490 0.66 -6.79 1.56
CA ILE A 490 1.04 -6.74 0.14
C ILE A 490 2.48 -6.25 -0.02
N GLY A 491 2.91 -5.35 0.86
CA GLY A 491 4.27 -4.81 0.94
C GLY A 491 5.36 -5.85 1.18
N VAL A 492 5.03 -7.00 1.79
CA VAL A 492 5.99 -8.12 1.94
C VAL A 492 6.43 -8.67 0.59
N GLY A 493 5.54 -8.75 -0.39
CA GLY A 493 5.89 -9.12 -1.75
C GLY A 493 6.60 -7.98 -2.48
N CYS A 494 5.95 -6.81 -2.56
CA CYS A 494 6.52 -5.62 -3.18
C CYS A 494 5.93 -4.34 -2.57
N GLY A 495 6.80 -3.36 -2.28
CA GLY A 495 6.40 -2.08 -1.69
C GLY A 495 5.49 -1.25 -2.59
N VAL A 496 5.63 -1.35 -3.92
CA VAL A 496 4.82 -0.57 -4.89
C VAL A 496 3.33 -0.89 -4.77
N PRO A 497 2.88 -2.15 -4.97
CA PRO A 497 1.47 -2.50 -4.79
C PRO A 497 1.02 -2.35 -3.34
N GLY A 498 1.91 -2.55 -2.36
CA GLY A 498 1.63 -2.30 -0.95
C GLY A 498 1.18 -0.85 -0.73
N VAL A 499 1.97 0.12 -1.19
CA VAL A 499 1.62 1.54 -1.11
C VAL A 499 0.34 1.86 -1.89
N MET A 500 0.17 1.31 -3.10
CA MET A 500 -1.04 1.53 -3.91
C MET A 500 -2.32 0.99 -3.26
N ALA A 501 -2.23 -0.09 -2.49
CA ALA A 501 -3.36 -0.67 -1.77
C ALA A 501 -3.90 0.26 -0.66
N SER A 502 -3.12 1.25 -0.22
CA SER A 502 -3.56 2.25 0.77
C SER A 502 -4.79 3.08 0.31
N ARG A 503 -5.14 3.04 -0.97
CA ARG A 503 -6.37 3.66 -1.50
C ARG A 503 -7.65 3.13 -0.87
N THR A 504 -7.61 1.92 -0.33
CA THR A 504 -8.75 1.31 0.37
C THR A 504 -9.01 1.94 1.73
N ILE A 505 -8.09 2.79 2.22
CA ILE A 505 -8.20 3.48 3.49
C ILE A 505 -8.85 4.84 3.25
N GLU A 506 -10.02 5.02 3.80
CA GLU A 506 -10.85 6.22 3.60
C GLU A 506 -10.31 7.42 4.38
N ASN A 507 -9.89 7.20 5.63
CA ASN A 507 -9.32 8.25 6.45
C ASN A 507 -7.94 8.67 5.93
N GLU A 508 -7.80 9.96 5.59
CA GLU A 508 -6.57 10.48 4.98
C GLU A 508 -5.37 10.44 5.94
N ARG A 509 -5.57 10.62 7.24
CA ARG A 509 -4.52 10.52 8.26
C ARG A 509 -3.99 9.10 8.36
N ASP A 510 -4.88 8.10 8.50
CA ASP A 510 -4.53 6.68 8.55
C ASP A 510 -3.88 6.22 7.26
N ARG A 511 -4.38 6.70 6.10
CA ARG A 511 -3.79 6.40 4.79
C ARG A 511 -2.37 6.92 4.69
N ARG A 512 -2.10 8.17 5.09
CA ARG A 512 -0.75 8.74 5.11
C ARG A 512 0.19 8.00 6.04
N MET A 513 -0.25 7.67 7.27
CA MET A 513 0.54 6.87 8.20
C MET A 513 0.89 5.50 7.60
N THR A 514 -0.09 4.85 7.00
CA THR A 514 0.10 3.55 6.35
C THR A 514 1.09 3.63 5.20
N ILE A 515 0.99 4.64 4.32
CA ILE A 515 1.95 4.85 3.23
C ILE A 515 3.38 5.02 3.76
N MET A 516 3.54 5.76 4.86
CA MET A 516 4.86 6.02 5.46
C MET A 516 5.50 4.78 6.09
N THR A 517 4.70 3.82 6.54
CA THR A 517 5.18 2.68 7.33
C THR A 517 5.18 1.36 6.56
N THR A 518 4.40 1.24 5.49
CA THR A 518 4.24 -0.01 4.71
C THR A 518 5.57 -0.56 4.19
N THR A 519 6.51 0.29 3.81
CA THR A 519 7.79 -0.12 3.20
C THR A 519 8.87 -0.50 4.21
N PHE A 520 8.60 -0.44 5.52
CA PHE A 520 9.52 -0.94 6.55
C PHE A 520 9.63 -2.47 6.56
N ILE A 521 8.58 -3.15 6.14
CA ILE A 521 8.62 -4.61 5.99
C ILE A 521 9.55 -4.99 4.82
N PRO A 522 10.37 -6.04 4.96
CA PRO A 522 11.18 -6.55 3.85
C PRO A 522 10.27 -6.98 2.69
N CYS A 523 10.58 -6.52 1.48
CA CYS A 523 9.97 -7.02 0.25
C CYS A 523 10.90 -8.03 -0.44
N GLY A 524 10.41 -8.73 -1.46
CA GLY A 524 11.19 -9.73 -2.20
C GLY A 524 12.56 -9.22 -2.67
N ALA A 525 12.64 -8.01 -3.19
CA ALA A 525 13.87 -7.35 -3.64
C ALA A 525 14.92 -7.09 -2.52
N LYS A 526 14.52 -7.17 -1.25
CA LYS A 526 15.45 -7.03 -0.11
C LYS A 526 15.99 -8.38 0.36
N VAL A 527 15.41 -9.52 -0.06
CA VAL A 527 15.77 -10.85 0.44
C VAL A 527 17.19 -11.24 0.05
N PRO A 528 17.63 -11.09 -1.23
CA PRO A 528 19.02 -11.40 -1.62
C PRO A 528 20.04 -10.60 -0.81
N PHE A 529 19.80 -9.30 -0.62
CA PHE A 529 20.65 -8.45 0.21
C PHE A 529 20.70 -8.91 1.67
N ILE A 530 19.56 -9.31 2.26
CA ILE A 530 19.52 -9.85 3.63
C ILE A 530 20.30 -11.16 3.70
N ALA A 531 20.16 -12.04 2.69
CA ALA A 531 20.86 -13.32 2.61
C ALA A 531 22.37 -13.11 2.47
N MET A 532 22.81 -12.21 1.59
CA MET A 532 24.22 -11.90 1.41
C MET A 532 24.88 -11.39 2.70
N ILE A 533 24.25 -10.45 3.41
CA ILE A 533 24.80 -9.96 4.70
C ILE A 533 24.77 -11.05 5.76
N ALA A 534 23.74 -11.91 5.80
CA ALA A 534 23.67 -13.04 6.71
C ALA A 534 24.77 -14.08 6.42
N GLY A 535 25.05 -14.36 5.15
CA GLY A 535 26.08 -15.26 4.70
C GLY A 535 27.48 -14.72 5.00
N ALA A 536 27.82 -13.57 4.43
CA ALA A 536 29.15 -12.99 4.48
C ALA A 536 29.64 -12.63 5.91
N ILE A 537 28.73 -12.22 6.81
CA ILE A 537 29.11 -11.69 8.13
C ILE A 537 28.70 -12.63 9.26
N PHE A 538 27.63 -13.41 9.09
CA PHE A 538 27.04 -14.23 10.15
C PHE A 538 27.01 -15.74 9.84
N GLY A 539 27.77 -16.19 8.83
CA GLY A 539 27.88 -17.60 8.45
C GLY A 539 26.54 -18.24 8.08
N GLY A 540 25.69 -17.54 7.35
CA GLY A 540 24.39 -18.05 6.89
C GLY A 540 23.30 -18.15 7.95
N SER A 541 23.45 -17.48 9.11
CA SER A 541 22.54 -17.63 10.25
C SER A 541 21.09 -17.26 9.93
N PRO A 542 20.13 -18.20 10.02
CA PRO A 542 18.71 -17.97 9.75
C PRO A 542 18.10 -16.94 10.70
N TRP A 543 18.69 -16.75 11.88
CA TRP A 543 18.22 -15.78 12.87
C TRP A 543 18.37 -14.34 12.39
N VAL A 544 19.42 -14.04 11.63
CA VAL A 544 19.64 -12.68 11.07
C VAL A 544 18.56 -12.35 10.07
N SER A 545 18.30 -13.25 9.13
CA SER A 545 17.24 -13.09 8.12
C SER A 545 15.86 -12.97 8.77
N THR A 546 15.55 -13.81 9.75
CA THR A 546 14.28 -13.75 10.49
C THR A 546 14.15 -12.45 11.28
N SER A 547 15.23 -11.99 11.92
CA SER A 547 15.24 -10.74 12.71
C SER A 547 14.92 -9.50 11.87
N ALA A 548 15.29 -9.47 10.59
CA ALA A 548 14.97 -8.37 9.68
C ALA A 548 13.46 -8.16 9.54
N TYR A 549 12.67 -9.24 9.45
CA TYR A 549 11.20 -9.15 9.41
C TYR A 549 10.62 -8.64 10.73
N PHE A 550 11.14 -9.12 11.86
CA PHE A 550 10.69 -8.65 13.18
C PHE A 550 11.02 -7.17 13.42
N ILE A 551 12.20 -6.71 12.98
CA ILE A 551 12.57 -5.28 13.03
C ILE A 551 11.63 -4.45 12.16
N GLY A 552 11.32 -4.89 10.95
CA GLY A 552 10.35 -4.23 10.08
C GLY A 552 8.97 -4.09 10.74
N MET A 553 8.46 -5.17 11.34
CA MET A 553 7.19 -5.15 12.07
C MET A 553 7.25 -4.23 13.30
N ALA A 554 8.32 -4.30 14.09
CA ALA A 554 8.52 -3.43 15.24
C ALA A 554 8.58 -1.95 14.82
N ALA A 555 9.27 -1.66 13.72
CA ALA A 555 9.35 -0.31 13.15
C ALA A 555 7.97 0.25 12.77
N ILE A 556 7.10 -0.57 12.17
CA ILE A 556 5.71 -0.20 11.84
C ILE A 556 4.94 0.14 13.12
N VAL A 557 4.99 -0.72 14.13
CA VAL A 557 4.25 -0.54 15.39
C VAL A 557 4.74 0.70 16.14
N ILE A 558 6.05 0.84 16.30
CA ILE A 558 6.66 1.97 16.99
C ILE A 558 6.32 3.28 16.25
N SER A 559 6.48 3.31 14.92
CA SER A 559 6.15 4.49 14.12
C SER A 559 4.67 4.82 14.17
N GLY A 560 3.78 3.82 14.12
CA GLY A 560 2.33 4.02 14.25
C GLY A 560 1.97 4.71 15.57
N ILE A 561 2.49 4.20 16.69
CA ILE A 561 2.26 4.79 18.02
C ILE A 561 2.85 6.20 18.13
N MET A 562 4.07 6.41 17.63
CA MET A 562 4.74 7.70 17.68
C MET A 562 4.02 8.77 16.85
N LEU A 563 3.68 8.43 15.60
CA LEU A 563 3.00 9.35 14.69
C LEU A 563 1.61 9.73 15.22
N LYS A 564 0.84 8.76 15.74
CA LYS A 564 -0.48 9.03 16.33
C LYS A 564 -0.43 10.05 17.46
N LYS A 565 0.67 10.10 18.22
CA LYS A 565 0.86 11.07 19.32
C LYS A 565 1.32 12.46 18.85
N THR A 566 1.34 12.69 17.54
CA THR A 566 1.66 14.00 16.96
C THR A 566 0.39 14.70 16.50
N LYS A 567 0.32 16.03 16.60
CA LYS A 567 -0.81 16.85 16.16
C LYS A 567 -1.23 16.59 14.69
N MET A 568 -0.29 16.13 13.85
CA MET A 568 -0.54 15.91 12.42
C MET A 568 -1.37 14.65 12.15
N PHE A 569 -1.27 13.64 13.06
CA PHE A 569 -1.87 12.32 12.89
C PHE A 569 -2.76 11.92 14.09
N ALA A 570 -2.93 12.80 15.05
CA ALA A 570 -3.79 12.57 16.19
C ALA A 570 -5.26 12.49 15.76
N GLY A 571 -6.04 11.75 16.52
CA GLY A 571 -7.45 11.47 16.28
C GLY A 571 -7.74 9.97 16.40
N ASP A 572 -8.99 9.62 16.68
CA ASP A 572 -9.36 8.22 16.74
C ASP A 572 -9.37 7.60 15.34
N PRO A 573 -8.90 6.35 15.19
CA PRO A 573 -8.97 5.65 13.92
C PRO A 573 -10.45 5.56 13.53
N ALA A 574 -10.75 5.85 12.26
CA ALA A 574 -12.11 5.77 11.76
C ALA A 574 -12.76 4.43 12.14
N PRO A 575 -14.01 4.45 12.67
CA PRO A 575 -14.67 3.22 13.01
C PRO A 575 -14.73 2.30 11.80
N PHE A 576 -14.40 1.03 12.00
CA PHE A 576 -14.44 0.05 10.93
C PHE A 576 -15.90 -0.32 10.61
N VAL A 577 -16.57 0.58 9.90
CA VAL A 577 -17.93 0.36 9.40
C VAL A 577 -17.82 -0.17 7.97
N MET A 578 -17.51 -1.46 7.83
CA MET A 578 -17.50 -2.10 6.51
C MET A 578 -18.44 -3.30 6.53
N GLU A 579 -19.41 -3.27 5.63
CA GLU A 579 -20.18 -4.47 5.35
C GLU A 579 -19.26 -5.54 4.81
N LEU A 580 -19.44 -6.77 5.28
CA LEU A 580 -18.83 -7.91 4.66
C LEU A 580 -19.66 -8.23 3.40
N PRO A 581 -19.22 -7.90 2.18
CA PRO A 581 -19.99 -8.19 0.98
C PRO A 581 -20.21 -9.69 0.86
N ALA A 582 -21.34 -10.13 0.36
CA ALA A 582 -21.57 -11.57 0.16
C ALA A 582 -20.47 -12.16 -0.72
N TYR A 583 -20.01 -13.38 -0.41
CA TYR A 583 -19.05 -14.07 -1.27
C TYR A 583 -19.67 -14.31 -2.64
N HIS A 584 -18.93 -13.99 -3.67
CA HIS A 584 -19.29 -14.29 -5.04
C HIS A 584 -18.06 -14.69 -5.85
N TRP A 585 -18.27 -15.52 -6.85
CA TRP A 585 -17.21 -15.82 -7.80
C TRP A 585 -16.95 -14.61 -8.69
N PRO A 586 -15.73 -14.09 -8.70
CA PRO A 586 -15.42 -12.97 -9.56
C PRO A 586 -15.45 -13.39 -11.04
N THR A 587 -15.87 -12.49 -11.89
CA THR A 587 -15.79 -12.73 -13.34
C THR A 587 -14.33 -12.64 -13.77
N LEU A 588 -13.87 -13.62 -14.55
CA LEU A 588 -12.49 -13.71 -15.01
C LEU A 588 -12.03 -12.41 -15.72
N GLY A 589 -12.94 -11.82 -16.52
CA GLY A 589 -12.65 -10.56 -17.22
C GLY A 589 -12.35 -9.39 -16.27
N ASN A 590 -13.07 -9.28 -15.15
CA ASN A 590 -12.81 -8.22 -14.18
C ASN A 590 -11.47 -8.42 -13.45
N VAL A 591 -11.14 -9.66 -13.10
CA VAL A 591 -9.87 -9.99 -12.44
C VAL A 591 -8.69 -9.71 -13.37
N LEU A 592 -8.73 -10.18 -14.60
CA LEU A 592 -7.68 -9.94 -15.60
C LEU A 592 -7.54 -8.45 -15.94
N ARG A 593 -8.64 -7.73 -16.03
CA ARG A 593 -8.59 -6.28 -16.27
C ARG A 593 -7.94 -5.55 -15.09
N SER A 594 -8.32 -5.88 -13.86
CA SER A 594 -7.73 -5.29 -12.65
C SER A 594 -6.23 -5.61 -12.55
N MET A 595 -5.83 -6.85 -12.85
CA MET A 595 -4.43 -7.27 -12.94
C MET A 595 -3.67 -6.41 -13.96
N TRP A 596 -4.20 -6.31 -15.18
CA TRP A 596 -3.54 -5.57 -16.27
C TRP A 596 -3.44 -4.06 -16.01
N GLU A 597 -4.49 -3.44 -15.49
CA GLU A 597 -4.48 -2.01 -15.14
C GLU A 597 -3.42 -1.69 -14.08
N ARG A 598 -3.24 -2.57 -13.08
CA ARG A 598 -2.20 -2.45 -12.06
C ARG A 598 -0.81 -2.70 -12.64
N GLY A 599 -0.64 -3.76 -13.42
CA GLY A 599 0.63 -4.13 -14.09
C GLY A 599 1.06 -3.05 -15.07
N TRP A 600 0.17 -2.58 -15.94
CA TRP A 600 0.49 -1.50 -16.89
C TRP A 600 0.85 -0.17 -16.21
N SER A 601 0.15 0.14 -15.13
CA SER A 601 0.48 1.32 -14.32
C SER A 601 1.87 1.22 -13.69
N PHE A 602 2.30 0.01 -13.29
CA PHE A 602 3.65 -0.27 -12.80
C PHE A 602 4.68 -0.11 -13.94
N ILE A 603 4.53 -0.82 -15.05
CA ILE A 603 5.45 -0.78 -16.21
C ILE A 603 5.67 0.66 -16.69
N LYS A 604 4.59 1.40 -16.91
CA LYS A 604 4.69 2.77 -17.45
C LYS A 604 5.44 3.73 -16.53
N LYS A 605 5.30 3.58 -15.22
CA LYS A 605 5.88 4.52 -14.25
C LYS A 605 7.25 4.08 -13.75
N ALA A 606 7.40 2.81 -13.44
CA ALA A 606 8.68 2.26 -13.03
C ALA A 606 9.68 2.35 -14.19
N GLY A 607 9.30 1.96 -15.39
CA GLY A 607 10.16 1.97 -16.56
C GLY A 607 10.77 3.34 -16.89
N THR A 608 10.03 4.45 -16.70
CA THR A 608 10.59 5.78 -16.99
C THR A 608 11.56 6.28 -15.92
N ILE A 609 11.21 6.13 -14.65
CA ILE A 609 12.02 6.64 -13.53
C ILE A 609 13.28 5.78 -13.37
N ILE A 610 13.12 4.46 -13.44
CA ILE A 610 14.24 3.54 -13.28
C ILE A 610 15.21 3.66 -14.47
N LEU A 611 14.70 3.71 -15.70
CA LEU A 611 15.54 3.93 -16.88
C LEU A 611 16.43 5.16 -16.75
N LEU A 612 15.86 6.30 -16.35
CA LEU A 612 16.67 7.52 -16.15
C LEU A 612 17.69 7.35 -15.02
N SER A 613 17.32 6.61 -13.98
CA SER A 613 18.21 6.38 -12.85
C SER A 613 19.33 5.41 -13.17
N THR A 614 19.06 4.35 -13.93
CA THR A 614 20.10 3.40 -14.36
C THR A 614 21.10 4.03 -15.32
N ILE A 615 20.63 4.83 -16.26
CA ILE A 615 21.53 5.62 -17.14
C ILE A 615 22.42 6.56 -16.30
N PHE A 616 21.83 7.24 -15.30
CA PHE A 616 22.59 8.12 -14.42
C PHE A 616 23.61 7.35 -13.58
N VAL A 617 23.23 6.23 -12.99
CA VAL A 617 24.14 5.37 -12.21
C VAL A 617 25.22 4.82 -13.09
N TRP A 618 24.89 4.24 -14.25
CA TRP A 618 25.86 3.74 -15.23
C TRP A 618 26.88 4.83 -15.57
N PHE A 619 26.42 6.03 -15.96
CA PHE A 619 27.33 7.12 -16.30
C PHE A 619 28.26 7.50 -15.13
N THR A 620 27.73 7.57 -13.93
CA THR A 620 28.54 7.95 -12.75
C THR A 620 29.46 6.84 -12.27
N THR A 621 29.20 5.57 -12.60
CA THR A 621 30.04 4.43 -12.28
C THR A 621 31.19 4.28 -13.27
N TYR A 622 30.88 4.36 -14.56
CA TYR A 622 31.89 4.08 -15.60
C TYR A 622 32.62 5.30 -16.13
N PHE A 623 32.38 6.50 -15.60
CA PHE A 623 33.10 7.71 -15.95
C PHE A 623 33.74 8.35 -14.71
N GLY A 624 35.01 8.79 -14.89
CA GLY A 624 35.77 9.41 -13.81
C GLY A 624 37.05 10.09 -14.29
N TRP A 625 37.88 10.45 -13.33
CA TRP A 625 39.16 11.13 -13.61
C TRP A 625 40.31 10.24 -13.20
N VAL A 626 41.12 9.81 -14.21
CA VAL A 626 42.37 9.09 -14.00
C VAL A 626 43.48 9.98 -14.54
N ASP A 627 44.50 10.24 -13.75
CA ASP A 627 45.63 11.10 -14.09
C ASP A 627 45.24 12.52 -14.58
N GLY A 628 44.09 13.04 -14.08
CA GLY A 628 43.60 14.36 -14.46
C GLY A 628 42.86 14.41 -15.80
N GLN A 629 42.66 13.29 -16.48
CA GLN A 629 41.90 13.17 -17.72
C GLN A 629 40.54 12.52 -17.39
N PHE A 630 39.49 13.08 -17.97
CA PHE A 630 38.14 12.51 -17.85
C PHE A 630 37.97 11.43 -18.92
N GLN A 631 37.77 10.19 -18.50
CA GLN A 631 37.66 9.05 -19.38
C GLN A 631 36.65 8.01 -18.89
N MET A 632 36.33 7.06 -19.75
CA MET A 632 35.63 5.85 -19.38
C MET A 632 36.58 4.96 -18.59
N LEU A 633 36.09 4.38 -17.51
CA LEU A 633 36.87 3.57 -16.58
C LEU A 633 36.67 2.08 -16.91
N SER A 634 37.73 1.30 -16.74
CA SER A 634 37.68 -0.16 -16.64
C SER A 634 37.22 -0.58 -15.22
N GLU A 635 36.83 -1.83 -15.05
CA GLU A 635 36.33 -2.35 -13.77
C GLU A 635 37.34 -2.19 -12.63
N ASP A 636 38.62 -2.33 -12.88
CA ASP A 636 39.72 -2.12 -11.96
C ASP A 636 39.94 -0.64 -11.56
N GLN A 637 39.32 0.30 -12.28
CA GLN A 637 39.45 1.75 -12.07
C GLN A 637 38.19 2.41 -11.44
N ILE A 638 37.20 1.64 -11.00
CA ILE A 638 35.92 2.14 -10.48
C ILE A 638 36.11 3.06 -9.24
N ASP A 639 37.21 2.92 -8.51
CA ASP A 639 37.59 3.80 -7.39
C ASP A 639 37.74 5.27 -7.80
N TYR A 640 38.06 5.55 -9.06
CA TYR A 640 38.20 6.90 -9.62
C TYR A 640 36.91 7.43 -10.24
N SER A 641 35.79 6.71 -10.08
CA SER A 641 34.51 7.08 -10.65
C SER A 641 33.88 8.31 -9.99
N ILE A 642 32.98 8.98 -10.73
CA ILE A 642 32.16 10.06 -10.18
C ILE A 642 31.35 9.54 -9.00
N LEU A 643 30.85 8.31 -9.08
CA LEU A 643 30.06 7.70 -8.02
C LEU A 643 30.89 7.46 -6.75
N ALA A 644 32.14 7.00 -6.88
CA ALA A 644 33.08 6.87 -5.77
C ALA A 644 33.39 8.22 -5.13
N ALA A 645 33.60 9.27 -5.94
CA ALA A 645 33.80 10.63 -5.42
C ALA A 645 32.59 11.16 -4.66
N ILE A 646 31.36 10.92 -5.16
CA ILE A 646 30.13 11.27 -4.46
C ILE A 646 29.99 10.47 -3.15
N GLY A 647 30.24 9.15 -3.22
CA GLY A 647 30.24 8.29 -2.03
C GLY A 647 31.23 8.77 -0.98
N GLY A 648 32.47 9.06 -1.37
CA GLY A 648 33.52 9.59 -0.49
C GLY A 648 33.17 10.94 0.14
N ALA A 649 32.50 11.82 -0.62
CA ALA A 649 32.07 13.13 -0.10
C ALA A 649 31.00 13.05 1.01
N ILE A 650 30.18 12.00 1.02
CA ILE A 650 29.04 11.86 1.95
C ILE A 650 29.18 10.70 2.93
N CYS A 651 30.16 9.80 2.78
CA CYS A 651 30.34 8.63 3.63
C CYS A 651 30.51 8.97 5.12
N TRP A 652 31.03 10.14 5.44
CA TRP A 652 31.18 10.62 6.83
C TRP A 652 29.85 10.70 7.58
N ILE A 653 28.71 10.86 6.86
CA ILE A 653 27.37 10.87 7.46
C ILE A 653 27.06 9.50 8.10
N PHE A 654 27.58 8.43 7.51
CA PHE A 654 27.34 7.06 7.94
C PHE A 654 28.41 6.54 8.93
N ALA A 655 29.49 7.29 9.15
CA ALA A 655 30.51 6.94 10.13
C ALA A 655 29.97 6.66 11.54
N PRO A 656 28.97 7.42 12.07
CA PRO A 656 28.37 7.11 13.37
C PRO A 656 27.61 5.79 13.39
N LEU A 657 27.20 5.27 12.22
CA LEU A 657 26.52 3.98 12.06
C LEU A 657 27.52 2.81 11.97
N GLY A 658 28.84 3.10 11.91
CA GLY A 658 29.92 2.13 11.90
C GLY A 658 30.41 1.71 10.50
N TRP A 659 29.82 2.22 9.41
CA TRP A 659 30.18 1.89 8.03
C TRP A 659 30.38 3.17 7.16
N GLY A 660 31.25 4.05 7.63
CA GLY A 660 31.59 5.31 6.93
C GLY A 660 32.59 5.12 5.77
N ASN A 661 32.56 4.02 5.02
CA ASN A 661 33.33 3.83 3.79
C ASN A 661 32.50 4.22 2.56
N TRP A 662 33.18 4.53 1.47
CA TRP A 662 32.51 5.00 0.27
C TRP A 662 31.76 3.87 -0.43
N GLN A 663 32.26 2.62 -0.39
CA GLN A 663 31.65 1.45 -1.02
C GLN A 663 30.26 1.18 -0.45
N ALA A 664 30.13 1.03 0.88
CA ALA A 664 28.85 0.84 1.56
C ALA A 664 27.89 2.02 1.32
N THR A 665 28.45 3.24 1.24
CA THR A 665 27.63 4.43 0.95
C THR A 665 27.07 4.38 -0.47
N VAL A 666 27.89 4.02 -1.43
CA VAL A 666 27.48 3.85 -2.85
C VAL A 666 26.44 2.75 -2.97
N ALA A 667 26.67 1.58 -2.36
CA ALA A 667 25.70 0.48 -2.35
C ALA A 667 24.34 0.91 -1.76
N SER A 668 24.34 1.74 -0.70
CA SER A 668 23.10 2.30 -0.15
C SER A 668 22.39 3.26 -1.12
N ILE A 669 23.15 4.02 -1.91
CA ILE A 669 22.60 4.95 -2.92
C ILE A 669 22.03 4.18 -4.12
N THR A 670 22.77 3.21 -4.65
CA THR A 670 22.29 2.37 -5.75
C THR A 670 21.08 1.56 -5.34
N GLY A 671 21.01 1.13 -4.08
CA GLY A 671 19.84 0.51 -3.48
C GLY A 671 18.59 1.41 -3.39
N LEU A 672 18.68 2.71 -3.67
CA LEU A 672 17.48 3.56 -3.86
C LEU A 672 16.90 3.41 -5.28
N VAL A 673 17.70 3.04 -6.25
CA VAL A 673 17.21 2.73 -7.61
C VAL A 673 16.39 1.44 -7.55
N ALA A 674 17.04 0.36 -7.14
CA ALA A 674 16.41 -0.93 -6.88
C ALA A 674 17.16 -1.61 -5.73
N LYS A 675 16.45 -2.30 -4.83
CA LYS A 675 17.08 -2.83 -3.60
C LYS A 675 18.00 -4.01 -3.86
N GLU A 676 17.75 -4.77 -4.89
CA GLU A 676 18.61 -5.83 -5.41
C GLU A 676 19.96 -5.30 -5.89
N ASN A 677 20.03 -4.07 -6.41
CA ASN A 677 21.28 -3.45 -6.84
C ASN A 677 22.32 -3.28 -5.71
N ILE A 678 21.92 -3.41 -4.46
CA ILE A 678 22.87 -3.42 -3.34
C ILE A 678 23.79 -4.62 -3.46
N VAL A 679 23.25 -5.79 -3.80
CA VAL A 679 24.03 -7.05 -3.96
C VAL A 679 25.02 -6.90 -5.11
N GLY A 680 24.56 -6.56 -6.31
CA GLY A 680 25.43 -6.36 -7.47
C GLY A 680 26.48 -5.28 -7.24
N THR A 681 26.11 -4.14 -6.61
CA THR A 681 27.08 -3.09 -6.30
C THR A 681 28.13 -3.55 -5.29
N LEU A 682 27.75 -4.27 -4.25
CA LEU A 682 28.71 -4.82 -3.28
C LEU A 682 29.58 -5.91 -3.94
N GLY A 683 28.98 -6.75 -4.81
CA GLY A 683 29.71 -7.74 -5.61
C GLY A 683 30.82 -7.10 -6.44
N ILE A 684 30.51 -6.07 -7.21
CA ILE A 684 31.50 -5.35 -8.04
C ILE A 684 32.54 -4.63 -7.16
N LEU A 685 32.11 -3.94 -6.09
CA LEU A 685 33.02 -3.10 -5.30
C LEU A 685 33.92 -3.90 -4.32
N TYR A 686 33.55 -5.11 -3.97
CA TYR A 686 34.33 -6.01 -3.09
C TYR A 686 34.82 -7.27 -3.82
N GLY A 687 34.48 -7.46 -5.09
CA GLY A 687 34.92 -8.58 -5.92
C GLY A 687 36.29 -8.39 -6.55
N ALA A 688 36.86 -7.17 -6.53
CA ALA A 688 38.18 -6.92 -7.07
C ALA A 688 39.29 -7.35 -6.08
N GLY A 689 40.08 -8.38 -6.40
CA GLY A 689 41.22 -8.84 -5.62
C GLY A 689 41.29 -10.37 -5.46
N GLU A 690 42.35 -10.89 -4.84
CA GLU A 690 42.45 -12.31 -4.50
C GLU A 690 41.53 -12.62 -3.32
N GLY A 691 40.59 -13.55 -3.46
CA GLY A 691 39.62 -13.98 -2.45
C GLY A 691 38.17 -13.71 -2.84
N THR A 692 37.24 -14.26 -2.08
CA THR A 692 35.81 -14.20 -2.40
C THR A 692 35.18 -12.87 -1.99
N VAL A 693 34.15 -12.44 -2.71
CA VAL A 693 33.33 -11.27 -2.35
C VAL A 693 32.86 -11.32 -0.88
N TRP A 694 32.51 -12.51 -0.42
CA TRP A 694 32.06 -12.76 0.96
C TRP A 694 33.15 -12.54 1.99
N GLN A 695 34.37 -12.98 1.71
CA GLN A 695 35.53 -12.75 2.59
C GLN A 695 35.85 -11.26 2.68
N HIS A 696 35.85 -10.54 1.57
CA HIS A 696 36.10 -9.11 1.56
C HIS A 696 35.00 -8.31 2.30
N ILE A 697 33.72 -8.67 2.14
CA ILE A 697 32.61 -8.08 2.89
C ILE A 697 32.75 -8.43 4.37
N GLY A 698 33.07 -9.67 4.72
CA GLY A 698 33.31 -10.11 6.10
C GLY A 698 34.49 -9.37 6.77
N ALA A 699 35.52 -9.03 6.01
CA ALA A 699 36.66 -8.23 6.48
C ALA A 699 36.31 -6.74 6.64
N ALA A 700 35.45 -6.20 5.74
CA ALA A 700 35.07 -4.78 5.76
C ALA A 700 34.04 -4.45 6.85
N PHE A 701 33.22 -5.40 7.25
CA PHE A 701 32.18 -5.21 8.24
C PHE A 701 32.36 -6.12 9.46
N THR A 702 32.29 -5.53 10.64
CA THR A 702 32.10 -6.34 11.85
C THR A 702 30.63 -6.78 11.97
N PRO A 703 30.30 -7.82 12.74
CA PRO A 703 28.91 -8.24 12.94
C PRO A 703 27.96 -7.11 13.34
N ILE A 704 28.42 -6.15 14.14
CA ILE A 704 27.63 -5.02 14.59
C ILE A 704 27.43 -4.00 13.48
N THR A 705 28.50 -3.66 12.76
CA THR A 705 28.43 -2.67 11.69
C THR A 705 27.68 -3.21 10.47
N GLY A 706 27.84 -4.50 10.16
CA GLY A 706 27.06 -5.18 9.12
C GLY A 706 25.57 -5.26 9.45
N TYR A 707 25.23 -5.54 10.71
CA TYR A 707 23.82 -5.52 11.14
C TYR A 707 23.23 -4.10 11.13
N SER A 708 24.01 -3.09 11.50
CA SER A 708 23.62 -1.67 11.37
C SER A 708 23.37 -1.29 9.91
N PHE A 709 24.23 -1.74 8.98
CA PHE A 709 24.07 -1.53 7.54
C PHE A 709 22.83 -2.21 7.00
N LEU A 710 22.60 -3.47 7.38
CA LEU A 710 21.39 -4.22 7.03
C LEU A 710 20.13 -3.47 7.47
N VAL A 711 20.04 -3.07 8.74
CA VAL A 711 18.84 -2.44 9.28
C VAL A 711 18.62 -1.05 8.68
N PHE A 712 19.67 -0.29 8.41
CA PHE A 712 19.55 0.98 7.72
C PHE A 712 18.92 0.80 6.33
N ASN A 713 19.46 -0.09 5.50
CA ASN A 713 18.96 -0.34 4.15
C ASN A 713 17.58 -1.01 4.13
N LEU A 714 17.23 -1.71 5.21
CA LEU A 714 15.90 -2.27 5.41
C LEU A 714 14.85 -1.17 5.62
N LEU A 715 15.13 -0.20 6.50
CA LEU A 715 14.17 0.80 6.99
C LEU A 715 14.24 2.14 6.26
N CYS A 716 15.32 2.45 5.54
CA CYS A 716 15.44 3.71 4.80
C CYS A 716 14.43 3.83 3.67
N ALA A 717 14.46 4.93 2.95
CA ALA A 717 13.60 5.16 1.79
C ALA A 717 13.61 3.94 0.85
N PRO A 718 12.45 3.52 0.34
CA PRO A 718 12.36 2.37 -0.56
C PRO A 718 12.92 2.72 -1.94
N CYS A 719 12.89 1.76 -2.87
CA CYS A 719 13.30 1.96 -4.26
C CYS A 719 12.50 3.08 -4.95
N PHE A 720 13.05 3.67 -6.01
CA PHE A 720 12.42 4.78 -6.73
C PHE A 720 11.03 4.45 -7.26
N ALA A 721 10.77 3.19 -7.64
CA ALA A 721 9.43 2.75 -8.01
C ALA A 721 8.41 2.92 -6.86
N ALA A 722 8.80 2.53 -5.65
CA ALA A 722 7.95 2.70 -4.47
C ALA A 722 7.85 4.18 -4.03
N ILE A 723 8.93 4.97 -4.16
CA ILE A 723 8.89 6.43 -3.96
C ILE A 723 7.90 7.08 -4.95
N GLY A 724 7.89 6.63 -6.21
CA GLY A 724 6.92 7.04 -7.21
C GLY A 724 5.47 6.71 -6.82
N ALA A 725 5.24 5.53 -6.23
CA ALA A 725 3.94 5.15 -5.67
C ALA A 725 3.56 6.04 -4.47
N ILE A 726 4.48 6.28 -3.53
CA ILE A 726 4.29 7.20 -2.39
C ILE A 726 3.89 8.59 -2.89
N LYS A 727 4.62 9.15 -3.86
CA LYS A 727 4.31 10.46 -4.45
C LYS A 727 2.90 10.52 -5.02
N ARG A 728 2.48 9.46 -5.69
CA ARG A 728 1.14 9.37 -6.28
C ARG A 728 0.05 9.27 -5.24
N GLU A 729 0.21 8.37 -4.24
CA GLU A 729 -0.82 8.13 -3.24
C GLU A 729 -0.92 9.26 -2.20
N MET A 730 0.19 9.94 -1.92
CA MET A 730 0.19 11.17 -1.10
C MET A 730 -0.44 12.35 -1.80
N ASN A 731 -0.40 12.38 -3.14
CA ASN A 731 -0.90 13.47 -4.00
C ASN A 731 -0.52 14.89 -3.53
N ASN A 732 0.60 15.00 -2.83
CA ASN A 732 1.11 16.24 -2.24
C ASN A 732 2.62 16.15 -2.06
N ALA A 733 3.37 17.05 -2.69
CA ALA A 733 4.84 17.04 -2.63
C ALA A 733 5.38 17.18 -1.20
N LYS A 734 4.74 18.02 -0.37
CA LYS A 734 5.15 18.25 1.02
C LYS A 734 5.05 16.96 1.86
N TRP A 735 3.96 16.22 1.71
CA TRP A 735 3.77 14.95 2.39
C TRP A 735 4.67 13.84 1.85
N THR A 736 4.96 13.86 0.54
CA THR A 736 5.90 12.91 -0.07
C THR A 736 7.30 13.07 0.51
N TRP A 737 7.82 14.30 0.54
CA TRP A 737 9.14 14.57 1.12
C TRP A 737 9.20 14.31 2.63
N PHE A 738 8.10 14.60 3.33
CA PHE A 738 7.99 14.26 4.74
C PHE A 738 8.05 12.75 4.98
N ALA A 739 7.37 11.96 4.16
CA ALA A 739 7.39 10.49 4.26
C ALA A 739 8.79 9.93 4.03
N ILE A 740 9.46 10.35 2.96
CA ILE A 740 10.83 9.91 2.62
C ILE A 740 11.81 10.34 3.72
N GLY A 741 11.74 11.61 4.15
CA GLY A 741 12.60 12.13 5.22
C GLY A 741 12.39 11.38 6.54
N TYR A 742 11.13 11.08 6.90
CA TYR A 742 10.81 10.31 8.09
C TYR A 742 11.43 8.90 8.03
N GLN A 743 11.30 8.21 6.91
CA GLN A 743 11.86 6.86 6.73
C GLN A 743 13.39 6.88 6.87
N CYS A 744 14.08 7.81 6.22
CA CYS A 744 15.54 7.93 6.32
C CYS A 744 15.99 8.27 7.74
N VAL A 745 15.34 9.23 8.41
CA VAL A 745 15.69 9.64 9.78
C VAL A 745 15.42 8.50 10.77
N PHE A 746 14.30 7.80 10.62
CA PHE A 746 13.97 6.66 11.47
C PHE A 746 14.97 5.51 11.28
N ALA A 747 15.30 5.16 10.04
CA ALA A 747 16.32 4.16 9.71
C ALA A 747 17.69 4.53 10.32
N TYR A 748 18.11 5.77 10.16
CA TYR A 748 19.35 6.28 10.72
C TYR A 748 19.37 6.17 12.25
N ALA A 749 18.27 6.57 12.89
CA ALA A 749 18.13 6.51 14.35
C ALA A 749 18.25 5.07 14.88
N VAL A 750 17.58 4.11 14.22
CA VAL A 750 17.63 2.69 14.62
C VAL A 750 19.01 2.10 14.37
N ALA A 751 19.63 2.34 13.22
CA ALA A 751 20.96 1.86 12.88
C ALA A 751 22.04 2.46 13.82
N LEU A 752 21.92 3.73 14.17
CA LEU A 752 22.78 4.39 15.16
C LEU A 752 22.70 3.70 16.52
N MET A 753 21.49 3.41 17.00
CA MET A 753 21.31 2.69 18.26
C MET A 753 21.96 1.31 18.21
N ILE A 754 21.77 0.57 17.13
CA ILE A 754 22.36 -0.77 16.95
C ILE A 754 23.90 -0.69 17.03
N ASN A 755 24.50 0.19 16.25
CA ASN A 755 25.95 0.33 16.24
C ASN A 755 26.52 0.79 17.60
N GLN A 756 25.97 1.87 18.15
CA GLN A 756 26.52 2.45 19.37
C GLN A 756 26.30 1.58 20.62
N PHE A 757 25.17 0.90 20.73
CA PHE A 757 24.93 -0.07 21.81
C PHE A 757 25.70 -1.37 21.58
N GLY A 758 25.86 -1.81 20.34
CA GLY A 758 26.72 -2.94 20.02
C GLY A 758 28.18 -2.68 20.36
N ALA A 759 28.67 -1.47 20.07
CA ALA A 759 30.03 -1.03 20.40
C ALA A 759 30.36 -1.05 21.92
N LEU A 760 29.34 -0.98 22.79
CA LEU A 760 29.54 -1.17 24.25
C LEU A 760 30.00 -2.59 24.59
N PHE A 761 29.60 -3.59 23.83
CA PHE A 761 30.01 -4.99 24.06
C PHE A 761 31.38 -5.32 23.46
N THR A 762 31.82 -4.59 22.44
CA THR A 762 33.14 -4.77 21.79
C THR A 762 34.23 -3.85 22.29
N GLY A 763 33.89 -2.87 23.17
CA GLY A 763 34.84 -1.95 23.77
C GLY A 763 35.29 -0.80 22.87
N SER A 764 34.77 -0.70 21.66
CA SER A 764 35.09 0.38 20.69
C SER A 764 34.11 1.56 20.78
N VAL A 765 33.96 2.16 21.95
CA VAL A 765 32.91 3.14 22.25
C VAL A 765 33.25 4.52 21.73
N ASN A 766 32.41 5.07 20.84
CA ASN A 766 32.38 6.48 20.52
C ASN A 766 31.44 7.22 21.50
N VAL A 767 32.00 7.94 22.46
CA VAL A 767 31.24 8.62 23.53
C VAL A 767 30.20 9.59 22.96
N ILE A 768 30.52 10.34 21.91
CA ILE A 768 29.59 11.28 21.26
C ILE A 768 28.44 10.52 20.60
N GLY A 769 28.75 9.47 19.84
CA GLY A 769 27.75 8.61 19.20
C GLY A 769 26.83 7.95 20.23
N LEU A 770 27.39 7.47 21.35
CA LEU A 770 26.61 6.86 22.43
C LEU A 770 25.64 7.85 23.09
N ILE A 771 26.07 9.10 23.31
CA ILE A 771 25.17 10.15 23.83
C ILE A 771 23.99 10.37 22.87
N PHE A 772 24.25 10.48 21.57
CA PHE A 772 23.17 10.63 20.58
C PHE A 772 22.25 9.41 20.53
N ALA A 773 22.77 8.18 20.61
CA ALA A 773 21.98 6.96 20.66
C ALA A 773 21.08 6.92 21.92
N LEU A 774 21.60 7.33 23.08
CA LEU A 774 20.82 7.44 24.31
C LEU A 774 19.75 8.52 24.24
N LEU A 775 20.02 9.66 23.60
CA LEU A 775 19.02 10.72 23.37
C LEU A 775 17.90 10.24 22.44
N VAL A 776 18.25 9.53 21.38
CA VAL A 776 17.28 8.92 20.46
C VAL A 776 16.42 7.89 21.20
N LEU A 777 17.02 7.00 21.96
CA LEU A 777 16.29 6.01 22.75
C LEU A 777 15.37 6.67 23.77
N ALA A 778 15.86 7.68 24.49
CA ALA A 778 15.07 8.45 25.45
C ALA A 778 13.88 9.17 24.75
N PHE A 779 14.11 9.73 23.55
CA PHE A 779 13.07 10.34 22.76
C PHE A 779 12.00 9.32 22.31
N ILE A 780 12.40 8.13 21.85
CA ILE A 780 11.46 7.06 21.47
C ILE A 780 10.67 6.61 22.70
N ILE A 781 11.31 6.36 23.84
CA ILE A 781 10.66 5.99 25.10
C ILE A 781 9.69 7.09 25.55
N TYR A 782 10.12 8.35 25.51
CA TYR A 782 9.26 9.49 25.82
C TYR A 782 8.01 9.51 24.93
N MET A 783 8.18 9.36 23.61
CA MET A 783 7.08 9.33 22.67
C MET A 783 6.17 8.12 22.87
N LEU A 784 6.70 6.94 23.22
CA LEU A 784 5.92 5.72 23.40
C LEU A 784 5.11 5.73 24.71
N PHE A 785 5.69 6.19 25.82
CA PHE A 785 5.11 6.00 27.15
C PHE A 785 4.62 7.28 27.81
N PHE A 786 5.34 8.39 27.66
CA PHE A 786 5.08 9.61 28.42
C PHE A 786 4.27 10.65 27.66
N LYS A 787 4.47 10.79 26.36
CA LYS A 787 3.69 11.75 25.58
C LYS A 787 2.27 11.23 25.41
N LYS A 788 1.32 11.94 26.03
CA LYS A 788 -0.09 11.79 25.76
C LYS A 788 -0.50 12.96 24.87
N TYR A 789 -1.10 12.67 23.75
CA TYR A 789 -1.84 13.66 22.97
C TYR A 789 -3.32 13.33 23.19
N THR A 790 -4.01 14.16 23.94
CA THR A 790 -5.46 14.18 24.00
C THR A 790 -5.90 15.24 23.00
N GLU A 791 -6.68 14.85 22.02
CA GLU A 791 -7.40 15.81 21.20
C GLU A 791 -8.27 16.64 22.15
N ALA A 792 -8.41 17.95 21.89
CA ALA A 792 -9.31 18.77 22.67
C ALA A 792 -10.73 18.24 22.46
N THR A 793 -11.21 17.46 23.40
CA THR A 793 -12.55 16.84 23.33
C THR A 793 -13.63 17.78 23.82
N ARG A 794 -13.31 18.77 24.67
CA ARG A 794 -14.28 19.72 25.22
C ARG A 794 -14.50 20.91 24.29
N LEU A 795 -15.72 21.40 24.22
CA LEU A 795 -16.09 22.60 23.46
C LEU A 795 -15.27 23.83 23.89
N SER A 796 -14.93 23.94 25.19
CA SER A 796 -14.10 25.02 25.73
C SER A 796 -12.67 25.00 25.17
N ASP A 797 -12.10 23.82 24.94
CA ASP A 797 -10.71 23.64 24.50
C ASP A 797 -10.56 23.81 22.98
N LYS A 798 -11.65 23.61 22.23
CA LYS A 798 -11.73 23.81 20.77
C LYS A 798 -11.83 25.28 20.35
N ALA A 799 -12.07 26.18 21.29
CA ALA A 799 -12.29 27.60 21.05
C ALA A 799 -11.02 28.47 21.03
N VAL A 800 -9.86 27.92 21.34
CA VAL A 800 -8.56 28.63 21.51
C VAL A 800 -7.64 28.42 20.30
N LYS A 801 -8.17 28.47 19.09
CA LYS A 801 -7.31 28.48 17.90
C LYS A 801 -7.59 29.70 17.03
#